data_08eeefa2d6b427082b02477bd14163e0
#
_entry.id   08eeefa2d6b427082b02477bd14163e0
#
_cell.length_a   1.000
_cell.length_b   1.000
_cell.length_c   1.000
_cell.angle_alpha   90.00
_cell.angle_beta   90.00
_cell.angle_gamma   90.00
#
_symmetry.space_group_name_H-M   'P 1'
#
loop_
_entity.id
_entity.type
_entity.pdbx_description
1 polymer ?
#
loop_
_entity_poly.entity_id
_entity_poly.type
_entity_poly.pdbx_seq_one_letter_code
_entity_poly.pdbx_strand_id
1 'polypeptide(L)'
;MDSMTLFIASLAVSCIGALASVLLIKADNAAKTAGCLIGAVAAVLSFIAGLEAVLGDVSSLNTVFFFPFARLELLLNGLAGLIVVLISILAFAGFIYGLSYFDEYPGKVGRAGFFMNTFVASMMLVITADNVFWFLVAFELMSLTSYFLVVIEENKNSIRGGWLYFVIAHVGFVLIMASFLLMTNGVGGSFSFSDFRTHDFGPAVSSACFVLAFFGFGAKAGIIPLHSWLPQAHPEAPSNVSALMSGGMIKIGILGILKVGLDLLAGSGVQLWWGLMVLVFGSISSVLGVVYALHEHDIKRLLAYHSVENIGIILLGVGASMTAHALGNDVIATIALMAALYHTLNHAMFKGELFLGAGSLLYATGTRNMEKMGGLFRRMPVTAVCFLIGALAISAIPPLNGFVSEWFTYQSLFNISTLSDPVVMVFAVASAAALAITGALAVTCFVKAYGVSFASSPRSQEAANAKESPAPMLFSQMLLAAICVVLGIGSPVIAPVLGDVAQSVLAGSAITATSGVSLVNEISGAATSTPAIAIALVVLTGLAFVLRSCLGTKAPAKKTDPWACGYEPNEHMPVVATSFASDVELFMGPLYTLREVCTKICWSIAHVFQKLTGVTQGVEPLPDRFLVDAPSEGADKLAGLASKIEGGNYSVYICYIVAALVVFLVLAVVMV
;
A
#
# COMPACT_ATOMS: atom_id res chain seq x y z
N MET A 1 7.91 -25.25 -13.85
CA MET A 1 7.32 -24.30 -14.84
C MET A 1 8.17 -23.05 -14.72
N ASP A 2 8.47 -22.39 -15.80
CA ASP A 2 9.18 -21.12 -15.80
C ASP A 2 8.37 -20.05 -15.02
N SER A 3 9.04 -19.14 -14.30
CA SER A 3 8.42 -18.10 -13.48
C SER A 3 7.44 -17.23 -14.27
N MET A 4 7.75 -16.88 -15.54
CA MET A 4 6.85 -16.16 -16.44
C MET A 4 5.58 -16.95 -16.77
N THR A 5 5.70 -18.27 -17.01
CA THR A 5 4.54 -19.12 -17.27
C THR A 5 3.59 -19.19 -16.06
N LEU A 6 4.14 -19.32 -14.85
CA LEU A 6 3.36 -19.28 -13.60
C LEU A 6 2.68 -17.92 -13.41
N PHE A 7 3.40 -16.85 -13.74
CA PHE A 7 2.87 -15.49 -13.67
C PHE A 7 1.68 -15.30 -14.63
N ILE A 8 1.81 -15.70 -15.90
CA ILE A 8 0.73 -15.63 -16.90
C ILE A 8 -0.46 -16.50 -16.45
N ALA A 9 -0.20 -17.70 -15.94
CA ALA A 9 -1.25 -18.56 -15.39
C ALA A 9 -2.01 -17.87 -14.24
N SER A 10 -1.30 -17.13 -13.37
CA SER A 10 -1.94 -16.38 -12.29
C SER A 10 -2.88 -15.28 -12.79
N LEU A 11 -2.47 -14.56 -13.86
CA LEU A 11 -3.31 -13.55 -14.51
C LEU A 11 -4.56 -14.19 -15.14
N ALA A 12 -4.40 -15.31 -15.84
CA ALA A 12 -5.52 -16.04 -16.44
C ALA A 12 -6.52 -16.52 -15.36
N VAL A 13 -6.01 -17.07 -14.25
CA VAL A 13 -6.85 -17.51 -13.12
C VAL A 13 -7.57 -16.32 -12.48
N SER A 14 -6.91 -15.16 -12.32
CA SER A 14 -7.56 -13.94 -11.82
C SER A 14 -8.70 -13.49 -12.75
N CYS A 15 -8.50 -13.55 -14.07
CA CYS A 15 -9.56 -13.25 -15.05
C CYS A 15 -10.72 -14.22 -14.93
N ILE A 16 -10.46 -15.52 -14.74
CA ILE A 16 -11.52 -16.52 -14.50
C ILE A 16 -12.27 -16.20 -13.21
N GLY A 17 -11.58 -15.80 -12.13
CA GLY A 17 -12.21 -15.38 -10.88
C GLY A 17 -13.11 -14.16 -11.04
N ALA A 18 -12.66 -13.16 -11.82
CA ALA A 18 -13.46 -11.99 -12.16
C ALA A 18 -14.73 -12.36 -12.95
N LEU A 19 -14.58 -13.15 -14.00
CA LEU A 19 -15.72 -13.62 -14.83
C LEU A 19 -16.69 -14.48 -14.01
N ALA A 20 -16.20 -15.41 -13.20
CA ALA A 20 -17.05 -16.23 -12.33
C ALA A 20 -17.89 -15.38 -11.37
N SER A 21 -17.29 -14.31 -10.80
CA SER A 21 -17.99 -13.38 -9.90
C SER A 21 -19.14 -12.66 -10.61
N VAL A 22 -18.97 -12.27 -11.88
CA VAL A 22 -20.01 -11.60 -12.67
C VAL A 22 -21.08 -12.59 -13.12
N LEU A 23 -20.71 -13.76 -13.60
CA LEU A 23 -21.66 -14.79 -14.05
C LEU A 23 -22.58 -15.26 -12.91
N LEU A 24 -22.06 -15.26 -11.69
CA LEU A 24 -22.79 -15.64 -10.48
C LEU A 24 -23.39 -14.44 -9.72
N ILE A 25 -23.47 -13.25 -10.33
CA ILE A 25 -23.86 -12.00 -9.66
C ILE A 25 -25.24 -12.06 -8.94
N LYS A 26 -26.14 -12.93 -9.40
CA LYS A 26 -27.45 -13.14 -8.77
C LYS A 26 -27.45 -14.08 -7.57
N ALA A 27 -26.32 -14.74 -7.28
CA ALA A 27 -26.17 -15.74 -6.22
C ALA A 27 -24.97 -15.36 -5.34
N ASP A 28 -25.17 -14.41 -4.41
CA ASP A 28 -24.12 -13.80 -3.59
C ASP A 28 -23.15 -14.82 -2.97
N ASN A 29 -23.65 -15.91 -2.37
CA ASN A 29 -22.80 -16.93 -1.77
C ASN A 29 -21.93 -17.66 -2.80
N ALA A 30 -22.46 -17.97 -3.98
CA ALA A 30 -21.70 -18.62 -5.03
C ALA A 30 -20.67 -17.68 -5.65
N ALA A 31 -21.05 -16.41 -5.91
CA ALA A 31 -20.18 -15.38 -6.42
C ALA A 31 -19.02 -15.11 -5.44
N LYS A 32 -19.32 -15.00 -4.14
CA LYS A 32 -18.34 -14.85 -3.06
C LYS A 32 -17.33 -15.99 -3.05
N THR A 33 -17.85 -17.21 -2.95
CA THR A 33 -17.00 -18.39 -2.82
C THR A 33 -16.13 -18.59 -4.06
N ALA A 34 -16.70 -18.51 -5.27
CA ALA A 34 -15.96 -18.67 -6.52
C ALA A 34 -14.93 -17.54 -6.69
N GLY A 35 -15.34 -16.28 -6.59
CA GLY A 35 -14.45 -15.13 -6.78
C GLY A 35 -13.29 -15.11 -5.79
N CYS A 36 -13.55 -15.40 -4.50
CA CYS A 36 -12.52 -15.41 -3.48
C CYS A 36 -11.59 -16.62 -3.58
N LEU A 37 -12.10 -17.83 -3.80
CA LEU A 37 -11.23 -19.02 -3.87
C LEU A 37 -10.37 -19.02 -5.13
N ILE A 38 -10.93 -18.66 -6.29
CA ILE A 38 -10.17 -18.57 -7.53
C ILE A 38 -9.11 -17.46 -7.42
N GLY A 39 -9.46 -16.29 -6.86
CA GLY A 39 -8.51 -15.22 -6.60
C GLY A 39 -7.39 -15.62 -5.62
N ALA A 40 -7.70 -16.40 -4.59
CA ALA A 40 -6.69 -16.94 -3.68
C ALA A 40 -5.73 -17.91 -4.38
N VAL A 41 -6.23 -18.76 -5.30
CA VAL A 41 -5.36 -19.63 -6.13
C VAL A 41 -4.46 -18.79 -7.04
N ALA A 42 -5.00 -17.76 -7.69
CA ALA A 42 -4.19 -16.84 -8.50
C ALA A 42 -3.09 -16.18 -7.67
N ALA A 43 -3.39 -15.76 -6.45
CA ALA A 43 -2.42 -15.18 -5.53
C ALA A 43 -1.29 -16.16 -5.14
N VAL A 44 -1.59 -17.45 -4.97
CA VAL A 44 -0.55 -18.47 -4.73
C VAL A 44 0.35 -18.65 -5.94
N LEU A 45 -0.20 -18.70 -7.15
CA LEU A 45 0.59 -18.83 -8.38
C LEU A 45 1.52 -17.62 -8.58
N SER A 46 1.00 -16.40 -8.40
CA SER A 46 1.82 -15.19 -8.51
C SER A 46 2.88 -15.09 -7.40
N PHE A 47 2.58 -15.58 -6.19
CA PHE A 47 3.56 -15.65 -5.10
C PHE A 47 4.76 -16.52 -5.48
N ILE A 48 4.51 -17.72 -6.05
CA ILE A 48 5.58 -18.64 -6.46
C ILE A 48 6.41 -18.00 -7.57
N ALA A 49 5.77 -17.44 -8.60
CA ALA A 49 6.45 -16.76 -9.70
C ALA A 49 7.33 -15.58 -9.21
N GLY A 50 6.78 -14.75 -8.32
CA GLY A 50 7.50 -13.63 -7.74
C GLY A 50 8.67 -14.07 -6.85
N LEU A 51 8.51 -15.16 -6.09
CA LEU A 51 9.56 -15.69 -5.23
C LEU A 51 10.74 -16.25 -6.06
N GLU A 52 10.46 -16.99 -7.15
CA GLU A 52 11.48 -17.46 -8.09
C GLU A 52 12.27 -16.27 -8.66
N ALA A 53 11.59 -15.18 -9.05
CA ALA A 53 12.24 -13.98 -9.57
C ALA A 53 13.11 -13.26 -8.51
N VAL A 54 12.68 -13.20 -7.26
CA VAL A 54 13.48 -12.66 -6.14
C VAL A 54 14.73 -13.49 -5.89
N LEU A 55 14.64 -14.80 -6.09
CA LEU A 55 15.76 -15.74 -5.91
C LEU A 55 16.68 -15.82 -7.13
N GLY A 56 16.47 -15.01 -8.16
CA GLY A 56 17.37 -14.82 -9.29
C GLY A 56 16.89 -15.39 -10.64
N ASP A 57 15.68 -15.96 -10.72
CA ASP A 57 15.09 -16.39 -12.00
C ASP A 57 14.47 -15.19 -12.73
N VAL A 58 15.29 -14.43 -13.45
CA VAL A 58 14.82 -13.30 -14.27
C VAL A 58 14.21 -13.83 -15.55
N SER A 59 12.94 -13.52 -15.79
CA SER A 59 12.24 -13.97 -16.99
C SER A 59 11.54 -12.81 -17.70
N SER A 60 11.43 -12.91 -19.01
CA SER A 60 10.80 -11.88 -19.85
C SER A 60 9.91 -12.50 -20.91
N LEU A 61 8.85 -11.79 -21.27
CA LEU A 61 7.99 -12.10 -22.39
C LEU A 61 8.01 -10.91 -23.36
N ASN A 62 8.28 -11.18 -24.63
CA ASN A 62 8.20 -10.17 -25.67
C ASN A 62 7.41 -10.74 -26.84
N THR A 63 6.24 -10.17 -27.09
CA THR A 63 5.35 -10.63 -28.17
C THR A 63 4.78 -9.44 -28.94
N VAL A 64 4.60 -9.62 -30.23
CA VAL A 64 3.94 -8.61 -31.09
C VAL A 64 2.44 -8.82 -31.00
N PHE A 65 1.74 -7.78 -30.53
CA PHE A 65 0.30 -7.83 -30.38
C PHE A 65 -0.37 -6.75 -31.24
N PHE A 66 -1.37 -7.07 -32.02
CA PHE A 66 -2.25 -6.28 -32.92
C PHE A 66 -1.70 -4.98 -33.55
N PHE A 67 -0.85 -4.21 -32.85
CA PHE A 67 -0.29 -2.94 -33.33
C PHE A 67 1.23 -2.93 -33.21
N PRO A 68 1.97 -2.35 -34.16
CA PRO A 68 3.45 -2.30 -34.11
C PRO A 68 4.02 -1.58 -32.89
N PHE A 69 3.27 -0.65 -32.29
CA PHE A 69 3.66 0.11 -31.10
C PHE A 69 3.19 -0.54 -29.79
N ALA A 70 2.32 -1.53 -29.85
CA ALA A 70 1.73 -2.16 -28.67
C ALA A 70 2.26 -3.60 -28.46
N ARG A 71 3.58 -3.76 -28.50
CA ARG A 71 4.22 -5.03 -28.10
C ARG A 71 3.93 -5.30 -26.64
N LEU A 72 3.48 -6.50 -26.34
CA LEU A 72 3.37 -6.94 -24.95
C LEU A 72 4.76 -7.36 -24.47
N GLU A 73 5.38 -6.46 -23.72
CA GLU A 73 6.68 -6.67 -23.11
C GLU A 73 6.50 -6.74 -21.60
N LEU A 74 6.81 -7.89 -21.02
CA LEU A 74 6.77 -8.12 -19.57
C LEU A 74 8.17 -8.52 -19.09
N LEU A 75 8.58 -7.97 -17.97
CA LEU A 75 9.84 -8.27 -17.31
C LEU A 75 9.59 -8.60 -15.84
N LEU A 76 9.92 -9.80 -15.44
CA LEU A 76 9.86 -10.26 -14.06
C LEU A 76 11.28 -10.44 -13.54
N ASN A 77 11.83 -9.38 -12.94
CA ASN A 77 13.15 -9.34 -12.30
C ASN A 77 13.01 -9.31 -10.77
N GLY A 78 14.11 -9.29 -10.03
CA GLY A 78 14.11 -9.30 -8.57
C GLY A 78 13.25 -8.19 -7.94
N LEU A 79 13.29 -6.95 -8.45
CA LEU A 79 12.48 -5.85 -7.94
C LEU A 79 10.98 -6.06 -8.22
N ALA A 80 10.63 -6.42 -9.46
CA ALA A 80 9.26 -6.75 -9.81
C ALA A 80 8.77 -7.95 -8.99
N GLY A 81 9.56 -8.99 -8.87
CA GLY A 81 9.29 -10.19 -8.06
C GLY A 81 8.99 -9.86 -6.61
N LEU A 82 9.76 -8.98 -5.97
CA LEU A 82 9.51 -8.54 -4.60
C LEU A 82 8.13 -7.89 -4.44
N ILE A 83 7.76 -7.00 -5.36
CA ILE A 83 6.45 -6.33 -5.31
C ILE A 83 5.32 -7.32 -5.64
N VAL A 84 5.53 -8.26 -6.56
CA VAL A 84 4.60 -9.37 -6.83
C VAL A 84 4.38 -10.22 -5.58
N VAL A 85 5.45 -10.62 -4.87
CA VAL A 85 5.38 -11.40 -3.63
C VAL A 85 4.53 -10.69 -2.57
N LEU A 86 4.83 -9.42 -2.29
CA LEU A 86 4.08 -8.69 -1.23
C LEU A 86 2.60 -8.51 -1.58
N ILE A 87 2.26 -8.22 -2.85
CA ILE A 87 0.86 -8.09 -3.27
C ILE A 87 0.17 -9.45 -3.25
N SER A 88 0.85 -10.52 -3.63
CA SER A 88 0.31 -11.88 -3.60
C SER A 88 -0.08 -12.32 -2.19
N ILE A 89 0.76 -12.05 -1.20
CA ILE A 89 0.45 -12.35 0.21
C ILE A 89 -0.79 -11.59 0.67
N LEU A 90 -0.85 -10.28 0.37
CA LEU A 90 -1.99 -9.44 0.72
C LEU A 90 -3.27 -9.84 -0.03
N ALA A 91 -3.16 -10.21 -1.31
CA ALA A 91 -4.28 -10.67 -2.11
C ALA A 91 -4.84 -11.99 -1.57
N PHE A 92 -3.96 -12.96 -1.25
CA PHE A 92 -4.37 -14.21 -0.62
C PHE A 92 -5.12 -13.95 0.70
N ALA A 93 -4.51 -13.17 1.61
CA ALA A 93 -5.15 -12.82 2.88
C ALA A 93 -6.47 -12.07 2.67
N GLY A 94 -6.52 -11.12 1.73
CA GLY A 94 -7.72 -10.33 1.41
C GLY A 94 -8.84 -11.15 0.79
N PHE A 95 -8.55 -12.13 -0.06
CA PHE A 95 -9.54 -13.04 -0.63
C PHE A 95 -10.09 -14.01 0.43
N ILE A 96 -9.23 -14.61 1.26
CA ILE A 96 -9.69 -15.48 2.36
C ILE A 96 -10.55 -14.69 3.37
N TYR A 97 -10.11 -13.48 3.74
CA TYR A 97 -10.89 -12.57 4.58
C TYR A 97 -12.28 -12.28 3.99
N GLY A 98 -12.33 -12.07 2.67
CA GLY A 98 -13.54 -11.77 1.91
C GLY A 98 -14.59 -12.87 1.95
N LEU A 99 -14.22 -14.15 2.19
CA LEU A 99 -15.18 -15.26 2.32
C LEU A 99 -16.24 -15.06 3.42
N SER A 100 -15.95 -14.24 4.42
CA SER A 100 -16.92 -13.89 5.46
C SER A 100 -17.24 -12.39 5.47
N TYR A 101 -16.28 -11.53 5.18
CA TYR A 101 -16.46 -10.10 5.27
C TYR A 101 -17.42 -9.53 4.21
N PHE A 102 -17.50 -10.14 3.03
CA PHE A 102 -18.43 -9.70 1.98
C PHE A 102 -19.90 -10.00 2.30
N ASP A 103 -20.21 -10.72 3.37
CA ASP A 103 -21.59 -10.88 3.87
C ASP A 103 -22.19 -9.53 4.34
N GLU A 104 -21.35 -8.53 4.65
CA GLU A 104 -21.76 -7.16 4.97
C GLU A 104 -22.22 -6.36 3.73
N TYR A 105 -22.06 -6.90 2.52
CA TYR A 105 -22.34 -6.22 1.24
C TYR A 105 -23.36 -6.98 0.38
N PRO A 106 -24.57 -7.29 0.90
CA PRO A 106 -25.57 -8.10 0.17
C PRO A 106 -25.97 -7.43 -1.16
N GLY A 107 -26.09 -8.24 -2.22
CA GLY A 107 -26.41 -7.79 -3.57
C GLY A 107 -25.26 -7.08 -4.31
N LYS A 108 -24.08 -6.91 -3.67
CA LYS A 108 -22.90 -6.25 -4.27
C LYS A 108 -21.71 -7.19 -4.38
N VAL A 109 -21.83 -8.41 -3.86
CA VAL A 109 -20.73 -9.38 -3.75
C VAL A 109 -20.12 -9.75 -5.09
N GLY A 110 -20.95 -10.02 -6.11
CA GLY A 110 -20.45 -10.34 -7.45
C GLY A 110 -19.63 -9.20 -8.06
N ARG A 111 -20.07 -7.94 -7.88
CA ARG A 111 -19.31 -6.74 -8.30
C ARG A 111 -18.01 -6.60 -7.52
N ALA A 112 -18.05 -6.80 -6.20
CA ALA A 112 -16.85 -6.75 -5.37
C ALA A 112 -15.82 -7.80 -5.79
N GLY A 113 -16.24 -9.04 -6.03
CA GLY A 113 -15.38 -10.13 -6.50
C GLY A 113 -14.76 -9.85 -7.88
N PHE A 114 -15.56 -9.32 -8.82
CA PHE A 114 -15.06 -8.91 -10.14
C PHE A 114 -13.99 -7.84 -10.03
N PHE A 115 -14.29 -6.72 -9.36
CA PHE A 115 -13.34 -5.62 -9.26
C PHE A 115 -12.11 -5.98 -8.44
N MET A 116 -12.23 -6.81 -7.41
CA MET A 116 -11.09 -7.23 -6.60
C MET A 116 -10.12 -8.12 -7.39
N ASN A 117 -10.61 -9.11 -8.14
CA ASN A 117 -9.77 -9.95 -9.00
C ASN A 117 -9.11 -9.13 -10.12
N THR A 118 -9.85 -8.25 -10.78
CA THR A 118 -9.31 -7.37 -11.83
C THR A 118 -8.32 -6.37 -11.26
N PHE A 119 -8.54 -5.85 -10.05
CA PHE A 119 -7.62 -4.96 -9.36
C PHE A 119 -6.28 -5.63 -9.05
N VAL A 120 -6.31 -6.87 -8.54
CA VAL A 120 -5.07 -7.64 -8.30
C VAL A 120 -4.35 -7.92 -9.62
N ALA A 121 -5.05 -8.40 -10.65
CA ALA A 121 -4.46 -8.66 -11.97
C ALA A 121 -3.84 -7.40 -12.59
N SER A 122 -4.52 -6.25 -12.49
CA SER A 122 -3.99 -4.98 -13.02
C SER A 122 -2.73 -4.52 -12.26
N MET A 123 -2.68 -4.68 -10.93
CA MET A 123 -1.46 -4.40 -10.16
C MET A 123 -0.29 -5.28 -10.63
N MET A 124 -0.51 -6.58 -10.83
CA MET A 124 0.51 -7.51 -11.32
C MET A 124 1.03 -7.09 -12.71
N LEU A 125 0.14 -6.69 -13.62
CA LEU A 125 0.51 -6.21 -14.96
C LEU A 125 1.33 -4.91 -14.92
N VAL A 126 0.96 -3.92 -14.08
CA VAL A 126 1.74 -2.67 -13.94
C VAL A 126 3.18 -2.96 -13.52
N ILE A 127 3.35 -3.88 -12.56
CA ILE A 127 4.66 -4.19 -11.98
C ILE A 127 5.59 -4.79 -13.02
N THR A 128 5.08 -5.68 -13.86
CA THR A 128 5.87 -6.43 -14.84
C THR A 128 5.91 -5.78 -16.21
N ALA A 129 5.06 -4.80 -16.50
CA ALA A 129 5.08 -4.11 -17.79
C ALA A 129 6.43 -3.45 -18.08
N ASP A 130 7.02 -3.79 -19.24
CA ASP A 130 8.29 -3.24 -19.74
C ASP A 130 8.11 -2.42 -21.02
N ASN A 131 6.89 -1.90 -21.21
CA ASN A 131 6.48 -1.07 -22.33
C ASN A 131 5.54 0.05 -21.85
N VAL A 132 5.70 1.27 -22.35
CA VAL A 132 4.91 2.45 -21.97
C VAL A 132 3.41 2.22 -22.13
N PHE A 133 2.98 1.68 -23.28
CA PHE A 133 1.57 1.52 -23.57
C PHE A 133 0.88 0.59 -22.57
N TRP A 134 1.44 -0.61 -22.36
CA TRP A 134 0.85 -1.59 -21.44
C TRP A 134 0.95 -1.17 -19.99
N PHE A 135 2.04 -0.47 -19.63
CA PHE A 135 2.17 0.12 -18.29
C PHE A 135 1.03 1.11 -18.03
N LEU A 136 0.78 2.06 -18.96
CA LEU A 136 -0.27 3.07 -18.78
C LEU A 136 -1.66 2.44 -18.78
N VAL A 137 -1.95 1.47 -19.66
CA VAL A 137 -3.24 0.77 -19.69
C VAL A 137 -3.49 0.00 -18.39
N ALA A 138 -2.51 -0.74 -17.90
CA ALA A 138 -2.63 -1.49 -16.66
C ALA A 138 -2.75 -0.57 -15.43
N PHE A 139 -2.00 0.55 -15.41
CA PHE A 139 -2.07 1.56 -14.35
C PHE A 139 -3.44 2.22 -14.25
N GLU A 140 -4.05 2.53 -15.41
CA GLU A 140 -5.39 3.11 -15.45
C GLU A 140 -6.45 2.08 -15.05
N LEU A 141 -6.33 0.83 -15.51
CA LEU A 141 -7.21 -0.27 -15.10
C LEU A 141 -7.16 -0.49 -13.57
N MET A 142 -5.96 -0.42 -12.98
CA MET A 142 -5.78 -0.47 -11.53
C MET A 142 -6.50 0.68 -10.83
N SER A 143 -6.43 1.89 -11.37
CA SER A 143 -7.06 3.09 -10.81
C SER A 143 -8.58 2.99 -10.86
N LEU A 144 -9.14 2.56 -12.00
CA LEU A 144 -10.58 2.39 -12.20
C LEU A 144 -11.15 1.29 -11.32
N THR A 145 -10.52 0.12 -11.28
CA THR A 145 -11.03 -1.01 -10.48
C THR A 145 -11.02 -0.70 -8.99
N SER A 146 -9.97 -0.05 -8.48
CA SER A 146 -9.91 0.39 -7.09
C SER A 146 -10.93 1.51 -6.79
N TYR A 147 -11.20 2.42 -7.73
CA TYR A 147 -12.26 3.42 -7.58
C TYR A 147 -13.63 2.75 -7.36
N PHE A 148 -13.99 1.75 -8.18
CA PHE A 148 -15.26 1.05 -8.00
C PHE A 148 -15.36 0.28 -6.68
N LEU A 149 -14.24 -0.23 -6.18
CA LEU A 149 -14.19 -0.83 -4.85
C LEU A 149 -14.36 0.20 -3.72
N VAL A 150 -13.86 1.42 -3.88
CA VAL A 150 -14.07 2.52 -2.92
C VAL A 150 -15.53 2.95 -2.88
N VAL A 151 -16.18 3.06 -4.05
CA VAL A 151 -17.57 3.55 -4.13
C VAL A 151 -18.61 2.44 -4.02
N ILE A 152 -18.23 1.23 -3.64
CA ILE A 152 -19.11 0.05 -3.64
C ILE A 152 -20.34 0.21 -2.75
N GLU A 153 -20.24 1.02 -1.69
CA GLU A 153 -21.38 1.31 -0.82
C GLU A 153 -22.41 2.26 -1.44
N GLU A 154 -22.01 3.05 -2.45
CA GLU A 154 -22.86 4.00 -3.18
C GLU A 154 -23.50 5.06 -2.27
N ASN A 155 -22.95 5.30 -1.08
CA ASN A 155 -23.38 6.34 -0.18
C ASN A 155 -22.67 7.68 -0.48
N LYS A 156 -23.17 8.80 0.08
CA LYS A 156 -22.62 10.15 -0.17
C LYS A 156 -21.13 10.27 0.19
N ASN A 157 -20.68 9.57 1.24
CA ASN A 157 -19.29 9.64 1.69
C ASN A 157 -18.37 8.83 0.76
N SER A 158 -18.79 7.63 0.35
CA SER A 158 -18.04 6.80 -0.57
C SER A 158 -17.91 7.43 -1.95
N ILE A 159 -18.99 8.04 -2.48
CA ILE A 159 -18.96 8.79 -3.74
C ILE A 159 -18.02 10.00 -3.62
N ARG A 160 -18.09 10.77 -2.54
CA ARG A 160 -17.22 11.92 -2.32
C ARG A 160 -15.75 11.52 -2.18
N GLY A 161 -15.46 10.52 -1.37
CA GLY A 161 -14.10 10.01 -1.18
C GLY A 161 -13.53 9.41 -2.45
N GLY A 162 -14.35 8.62 -3.15
CA GLY A 162 -14.00 8.03 -4.45
C GLY A 162 -13.74 9.09 -5.52
N TRP A 163 -14.57 10.13 -5.60
CA TRP A 163 -14.37 11.23 -6.55
C TRP A 163 -13.03 11.94 -6.36
N LEU A 164 -12.69 12.30 -5.12
CA LEU A 164 -11.38 12.92 -4.84
C LEU A 164 -10.23 11.98 -5.22
N TYR A 165 -10.34 10.70 -4.89
CA TYR A 165 -9.37 9.68 -5.28
C TYR A 165 -9.24 9.61 -6.82
N PHE A 166 -10.36 9.52 -7.54
CA PHE A 166 -10.40 9.46 -8.99
C PHE A 166 -9.65 10.62 -9.63
N VAL A 167 -9.97 11.84 -9.22
CA VAL A 167 -9.35 13.05 -9.80
C VAL A 167 -7.85 13.09 -9.53
N ILE A 168 -7.42 12.87 -8.29
CA ILE A 168 -5.98 12.92 -7.95
C ILE A 168 -5.21 11.80 -8.67
N ALA A 169 -5.81 10.60 -8.80
CA ALA A 169 -5.21 9.50 -9.55
C ALA A 169 -5.02 9.84 -11.04
N HIS A 170 -6.01 10.50 -11.68
CA HIS A 170 -5.92 10.90 -13.08
C HIS A 170 -4.95 12.07 -13.31
N VAL A 171 -4.88 13.04 -12.40
CA VAL A 171 -3.85 14.08 -12.45
C VAL A 171 -2.46 13.44 -12.37
N GLY A 172 -2.27 12.49 -11.45
CA GLY A 172 -1.03 11.72 -11.38
C GLY A 172 -0.73 10.94 -12.65
N PHE A 173 -1.74 10.28 -13.23
CA PHE A 173 -1.62 9.54 -14.49
C PHE A 173 -1.19 10.44 -15.66
N VAL A 174 -1.76 11.64 -15.79
CA VAL A 174 -1.34 12.60 -16.83
C VAL A 174 0.12 13.01 -16.69
N LEU A 175 0.60 13.21 -15.46
CA LEU A 175 2.01 13.53 -15.21
C LEU A 175 2.92 12.35 -15.56
N ILE A 176 2.55 11.12 -15.23
CA ILE A 176 3.28 9.90 -15.61
C ILE A 176 3.32 9.76 -17.13
N MET A 177 2.18 9.92 -17.78
CA MET A 177 2.07 9.84 -19.24
C MET A 177 2.94 10.92 -19.91
N ALA A 178 2.94 12.16 -19.41
CA ALA A 178 3.80 13.23 -19.93
C ALA A 178 5.29 12.89 -19.78
N SER A 179 5.70 12.32 -18.65
CA SER A 179 7.07 11.84 -18.44
C SER A 179 7.46 10.77 -19.47
N PHE A 180 6.63 9.76 -19.65
CA PHE A 180 6.90 8.67 -20.61
C PHE A 180 6.86 9.15 -22.06
N LEU A 181 5.97 10.06 -22.44
CA LEU A 181 5.94 10.62 -23.79
C LEU A 181 7.17 11.47 -24.10
N LEU A 182 7.71 12.19 -23.11
CA LEU A 182 8.98 12.90 -23.27
C LEU A 182 10.15 11.92 -23.52
N MET A 183 10.21 10.82 -22.78
CA MET A 183 11.20 9.76 -22.99
C MET A 183 11.03 9.09 -24.36
N THR A 184 9.79 8.72 -24.74
CA THR A 184 9.47 8.16 -26.06
C THR A 184 9.94 9.07 -27.19
N ASN A 185 9.69 10.38 -27.09
CA ASN A 185 10.18 11.33 -28.10
C ASN A 185 11.71 11.37 -28.16
N GLY A 186 12.39 11.28 -27.02
CA GLY A 186 13.86 11.27 -26.95
C GLY A 186 14.50 10.08 -27.66
N VAL A 187 13.86 8.90 -27.62
CA VAL A 187 14.35 7.67 -28.29
C VAL A 187 13.75 7.46 -29.70
N GLY A 188 13.24 8.49 -30.34
CA GLY A 188 12.74 8.40 -31.71
C GLY A 188 11.40 7.68 -31.87
N GLY A 189 10.56 7.67 -30.83
CA GLY A 189 9.19 7.14 -30.87
C GLY A 189 9.05 5.71 -30.35
N SER A 190 10.09 5.10 -29.78
CA SER A 190 9.98 3.78 -29.15
C SER A 190 9.17 3.83 -27.84
N PHE A 191 8.34 2.80 -27.62
CA PHE A 191 7.58 2.61 -26.38
C PHE A 191 8.23 1.57 -25.46
N SER A 192 9.34 0.91 -25.88
CA SER A 192 10.02 -0.09 -25.06
C SER A 192 10.89 0.55 -23.99
N PHE A 193 10.79 0.07 -22.76
CA PHE A 193 11.62 0.53 -21.65
C PHE A 193 13.10 0.13 -21.81
N SER A 194 13.39 -0.90 -22.59
CA SER A 194 14.78 -1.29 -22.91
C SER A 194 15.54 -0.17 -23.62
N ASP A 195 14.86 0.59 -24.48
CA ASP A 195 15.47 1.70 -25.21
C ASP A 195 15.72 2.90 -24.31
N PHE A 196 14.87 3.11 -23.30
CA PHE A 196 15.07 4.19 -22.33
C PHE A 196 16.30 3.97 -21.44
N ARG A 197 16.51 2.72 -20.98
CA ARG A 197 17.64 2.38 -20.09
C ARG A 197 19.02 2.72 -20.65
N THR A 198 19.16 2.65 -21.96
CA THR A 198 20.45 2.85 -22.64
C THR A 198 20.64 4.25 -23.23
N HIS A 199 19.57 5.06 -23.26
CA HIS A 199 19.59 6.38 -23.87
C HIS A 199 20.00 7.47 -22.88
N ASP A 200 20.87 8.39 -23.32
CA ASP A 200 21.18 9.61 -22.58
C ASP A 200 20.25 10.74 -23.01
N PHE A 201 19.30 11.09 -22.15
CA PHE A 201 18.34 12.19 -22.38
C PHE A 201 18.93 13.58 -22.10
N GLY A 202 20.14 13.63 -21.55
CA GLY A 202 20.75 14.86 -21.05
C GLY A 202 20.10 15.41 -19.78
N PRO A 203 20.78 16.26 -18.99
CA PRO A 203 20.36 16.65 -17.63
C PRO A 203 19.02 17.38 -17.55
N ALA A 204 18.67 18.18 -18.55
CA ALA A 204 17.42 18.95 -18.53
C ALA A 204 16.18 18.09 -18.78
N VAL A 205 16.23 17.22 -19.80
CA VAL A 205 15.10 16.33 -20.15
C VAL A 205 14.94 15.24 -19.11
N SER A 206 16.03 14.59 -18.69
CA SER A 206 15.98 13.56 -17.63
C SER A 206 15.42 14.13 -16.32
N SER A 207 15.79 15.36 -15.94
CA SER A 207 15.26 16.05 -14.77
C SER A 207 13.76 16.37 -14.91
N ALA A 208 13.33 16.84 -16.08
CA ALA A 208 11.90 17.07 -16.33
C ALA A 208 11.09 15.76 -16.25
N CYS A 209 11.58 14.69 -16.86
CA CYS A 209 10.97 13.36 -16.79
C CYS A 209 10.88 12.86 -15.33
N PHE A 210 11.97 13.01 -14.56
CA PHE A 210 11.98 12.59 -13.16
C PHE A 210 10.99 13.37 -12.30
N VAL A 211 10.94 14.71 -12.43
CA VAL A 211 9.99 15.54 -11.65
C VAL A 211 8.54 15.18 -11.98
N LEU A 212 8.21 15.05 -13.27
CA LEU A 212 6.86 14.65 -13.70
C LEU A 212 6.49 13.27 -13.15
N ALA A 213 7.40 12.30 -13.25
CA ALA A 213 7.22 10.96 -12.71
C ALA A 213 7.10 10.97 -11.18
N PHE A 214 7.96 11.72 -10.48
CA PHE A 214 7.94 11.81 -9.02
C PHE A 214 6.59 12.31 -8.49
N PHE A 215 6.06 13.40 -9.02
CA PHE A 215 4.74 13.92 -8.61
C PHE A 215 3.60 13.03 -9.11
N GLY A 216 3.71 12.46 -10.31
CA GLY A 216 2.71 11.54 -10.86
C GLY A 216 2.57 10.27 -10.04
N PHE A 217 3.64 9.55 -9.80
CA PHE A 217 3.67 8.37 -8.94
C PHE A 217 3.48 8.73 -7.47
N GLY A 218 3.95 9.89 -7.04
CA GLY A 218 3.74 10.46 -5.72
C GLY A 218 2.27 10.69 -5.39
N ALA A 219 1.47 11.14 -6.36
CA ALA A 219 0.02 11.25 -6.21
C ALA A 219 -0.62 9.89 -5.91
N LYS A 220 -0.15 8.82 -6.57
CA LYS A 220 -0.62 7.44 -6.32
C LYS A 220 -0.12 6.89 -5.00
N ALA A 221 1.14 7.16 -4.64
CA ALA A 221 1.73 6.75 -3.36
C ALA A 221 1.13 7.52 -2.16
N GLY A 222 0.55 8.69 -2.39
CA GLY A 222 0.00 9.56 -1.35
C GLY A 222 1.05 10.42 -0.66
N ILE A 223 2.04 10.93 -1.40
CA ILE A 223 3.05 11.86 -0.89
C ILE A 223 2.41 13.23 -0.64
N ILE A 224 2.77 13.91 0.43
CA ILE A 224 2.32 15.27 0.71
C ILE A 224 2.91 16.22 -0.38
N PRO A 225 2.11 17.08 -1.04
CA PRO A 225 0.74 17.51 -0.68
C PRO A 225 -0.40 16.71 -1.32
N LEU A 226 -0.16 15.72 -2.16
CA LEU A 226 -1.17 15.00 -2.95
C LEU A 226 -1.83 13.82 -2.20
N HIS A 227 -1.64 13.73 -0.88
CA HIS A 227 -2.07 12.63 -0.02
C HIS A 227 -3.55 12.63 0.36
N SER A 228 -4.28 13.76 0.18
CA SER A 228 -5.59 14.00 0.83
C SER A 228 -6.69 13.01 0.41
N TRP A 229 -6.51 12.27 -0.68
CA TRP A 229 -7.43 11.22 -1.11
C TRP A 229 -7.40 9.97 -0.21
N LEU A 230 -6.21 9.64 0.35
CA LEU A 230 -6.02 8.43 1.18
C LEU A 230 -6.98 8.39 2.38
N PRO A 231 -7.01 9.42 3.27
CA PRO A 231 -7.90 9.42 4.43
C PRO A 231 -9.38 9.60 4.06
N GLN A 232 -9.72 9.91 2.82
CA GLN A 232 -11.10 9.98 2.34
C GLN A 232 -11.56 8.66 1.70
N ALA A 233 -10.70 7.99 0.94
CA ALA A 233 -11.04 6.77 0.21
C ALA A 233 -10.96 5.50 1.09
N HIS A 234 -9.90 5.34 1.90
CA HIS A 234 -9.71 4.12 2.69
C HIS A 234 -10.81 3.79 3.69
N PRO A 235 -11.42 4.77 4.41
CA PRO A 235 -12.52 4.46 5.30
C PRO A 235 -13.75 3.90 4.59
N GLU A 236 -13.97 4.30 3.35
CA GLU A 236 -15.16 3.96 2.57
C GLU A 236 -15.01 2.64 1.79
N ALA A 237 -13.79 2.22 1.48
CA ALA A 237 -13.54 0.92 0.86
C ALA A 237 -13.75 -0.24 1.85
N PRO A 238 -14.15 -1.45 1.40
CA PRO A 238 -14.13 -2.66 2.22
C PRO A 238 -12.75 -2.87 2.84
N SER A 239 -12.67 -3.41 4.06
CA SER A 239 -11.41 -3.43 4.81
C SER A 239 -10.33 -4.30 4.18
N ASN A 240 -10.69 -5.43 3.55
CA ASN A 240 -9.79 -6.26 2.78
C ASN A 240 -9.27 -5.54 1.51
N VAL A 241 -10.09 -4.70 0.90
CA VAL A 241 -9.68 -3.83 -0.21
C VAL A 241 -8.74 -2.72 0.29
N SER A 242 -9.06 -2.10 1.45
CA SER A 242 -8.19 -1.10 2.07
C SER A 242 -6.81 -1.67 2.42
N ALA A 243 -6.73 -2.94 2.83
CA ALA A 243 -5.48 -3.66 3.05
C ALA A 243 -4.66 -3.78 1.76
N LEU A 244 -5.29 -4.15 0.64
CA LEU A 244 -4.65 -4.21 -0.69
C LEU A 244 -4.24 -2.83 -1.21
N MET A 245 -5.09 -1.82 -1.05
CA MET A 245 -4.77 -0.45 -1.49
C MET A 245 -3.57 0.10 -0.71
N SER A 246 -3.59 0.01 0.62
CA SER A 246 -2.53 0.53 1.47
C SER A 246 -1.27 -0.35 1.45
N GLY A 247 -1.43 -1.67 1.50
CA GLY A 247 -0.32 -2.61 1.49
C GLY A 247 0.31 -2.82 0.11
N GLY A 248 -0.48 -2.78 -0.98
CA GLY A 248 -0.06 -3.08 -2.36
C GLY A 248 -0.04 -1.85 -3.26
N MET A 249 -1.19 -1.29 -3.59
CA MET A 249 -1.35 -0.27 -4.64
C MET A 249 -0.43 0.95 -4.49
N ILE A 250 -0.30 1.51 -3.28
CA ILE A 250 0.56 2.68 -3.07
C ILE A 250 2.07 2.36 -3.25
N LYS A 251 2.48 1.08 -3.14
CA LYS A 251 3.86 0.64 -3.44
C LYS A 251 4.18 0.65 -4.92
N ILE A 252 3.16 0.55 -5.77
CA ILE A 252 3.34 0.74 -7.21
C ILE A 252 3.76 2.18 -7.52
N GLY A 253 3.31 3.16 -6.72
CA GLY A 253 3.84 4.52 -6.79
C GLY A 253 5.34 4.59 -6.44
N ILE A 254 5.77 3.90 -5.39
CA ILE A 254 7.20 3.81 -5.03
C ILE A 254 7.99 3.08 -6.12
N LEU A 255 7.48 1.94 -6.62
CA LEU A 255 8.09 1.20 -7.73
C LEU A 255 8.27 2.11 -8.96
N GLY A 256 7.26 2.94 -9.29
CA GLY A 256 7.35 3.89 -10.40
C GLY A 256 8.43 4.94 -10.22
N ILE A 257 8.60 5.49 -9.01
CA ILE A 257 9.68 6.44 -8.68
C ILE A 257 11.05 5.76 -8.85
N LEU A 258 11.20 4.54 -8.32
CA LEU A 258 12.44 3.74 -8.47
C LEU A 258 12.71 3.41 -9.95
N LYS A 259 11.68 2.94 -10.66
CA LYS A 259 11.79 2.56 -12.08
C LYS A 259 12.24 3.74 -12.94
N VAL A 260 11.64 4.93 -12.78
CA VAL A 260 12.06 6.10 -13.55
C VAL A 260 13.41 6.62 -13.09
N GLY A 261 13.62 6.80 -11.78
CA GLY A 261 14.81 7.47 -11.26
C GLY A 261 16.09 6.63 -11.28
N LEU A 262 16.00 5.31 -11.15
CA LEU A 262 17.17 4.41 -11.04
C LEU A 262 17.30 3.42 -12.21
N ASP A 263 16.22 3.11 -12.95
CA ASP A 263 16.23 2.14 -14.05
C ASP A 263 16.13 2.86 -15.41
N LEU A 264 15.03 3.55 -15.72
CA LEU A 264 14.77 4.08 -17.06
C LEU A 264 15.64 5.28 -17.43
N LEU A 265 16.08 6.09 -16.47
CA LEU A 265 16.97 7.23 -16.65
C LEU A 265 18.44 6.91 -16.31
N ALA A 266 18.78 5.63 -16.12
CA ALA A 266 20.13 5.20 -15.74
C ALA A 266 21.20 5.67 -16.76
N GLY A 267 20.90 5.66 -18.07
CA GLY A 267 21.79 6.15 -19.13
C GLY A 267 22.15 7.64 -19.02
N SER A 268 21.30 8.46 -18.37
CA SER A 268 21.54 9.89 -18.15
C SER A 268 22.25 10.20 -16.83
N GLY A 269 22.38 9.20 -15.95
CA GLY A 269 22.93 9.34 -14.61
C GLY A 269 21.98 10.05 -13.63
N VAL A 270 22.01 9.62 -12.37
CA VAL A 270 21.19 10.20 -11.29
C VAL A 270 21.75 11.56 -10.88
N GLN A 271 20.90 12.59 -10.84
CA GLN A 271 21.31 13.91 -10.37
C GLN A 271 21.21 14.01 -8.85
N LEU A 272 22.21 14.60 -8.18
CA LEU A 272 22.25 14.73 -6.72
C LEU A 272 20.96 15.35 -6.14
N TRP A 273 20.46 16.41 -6.75
CA TRP A 273 19.28 17.12 -6.27
C TRP A 273 17.98 16.28 -6.34
N TRP A 274 17.92 15.23 -7.18
CA TRP A 274 16.77 14.31 -7.18
C TRP A 274 16.69 13.56 -5.84
N GLY A 275 17.81 13.02 -5.36
CA GLY A 275 17.89 12.35 -4.08
C GLY A 275 17.53 13.28 -2.93
N LEU A 276 18.04 14.51 -2.93
CA LEU A 276 17.72 15.52 -1.91
C LEU A 276 16.23 15.90 -1.94
N MET A 277 15.63 16.05 -3.13
CA MET A 277 14.18 16.29 -3.25
C MET A 277 13.37 15.13 -2.64
N VAL A 278 13.74 13.89 -2.93
CA VAL A 278 13.07 12.70 -2.37
C VAL A 278 13.20 12.68 -0.84
N LEU A 279 14.37 13.01 -0.27
CA LEU A 279 14.59 13.13 1.19
C LEU A 279 13.68 14.18 1.82
N VAL A 280 13.54 15.35 1.19
CA VAL A 280 12.67 16.44 1.68
C VAL A 280 11.21 15.99 1.72
N PHE A 281 10.69 15.49 0.61
CA PHE A 281 9.30 15.03 0.56
C PHE A 281 9.06 13.81 1.46
N GLY A 282 10.05 12.92 1.59
CA GLY A 282 10.04 11.80 2.55
C GLY A 282 9.93 12.29 3.99
N SER A 283 10.77 13.25 4.39
CA SER A 283 10.75 13.83 5.75
C SER A 283 9.44 14.55 6.06
N ILE A 284 8.92 15.35 5.13
CA ILE A 284 7.64 16.05 5.29
C ILE A 284 6.49 15.03 5.42
N SER A 285 6.46 14.01 4.57
CA SER A 285 5.39 13.01 4.57
C SER A 285 5.42 12.14 5.82
N SER A 286 6.59 11.75 6.31
CA SER A 286 6.72 10.95 7.52
C SER A 286 6.21 11.70 8.77
N VAL A 287 6.68 12.93 8.99
CA VAL A 287 6.30 13.72 10.17
C VAL A 287 4.82 14.16 10.10
N LEU A 288 4.39 14.76 9.00
CA LEU A 288 3.02 15.27 8.91
C LEU A 288 2.00 14.13 8.86
N GLY A 289 2.34 12.98 8.27
CA GLY A 289 1.48 11.80 8.25
C GLY A 289 1.12 11.34 9.66
N VAL A 290 2.10 11.18 10.54
CA VAL A 290 1.86 10.75 11.92
C VAL A 290 1.16 11.82 12.77
N VAL A 291 1.50 13.09 12.59
CA VAL A 291 0.82 14.20 13.27
C VAL A 291 -0.68 14.20 12.93
N TYR A 292 -1.03 14.05 11.65
CA TYR A 292 -2.43 14.02 11.23
C TYR A 292 -3.17 12.75 11.71
N ALA A 293 -2.46 11.60 11.81
CA ALA A 293 -3.02 10.37 12.36
C ALA A 293 -3.40 10.52 13.84
N LEU A 294 -2.60 11.23 14.62
CA LEU A 294 -2.86 11.47 16.06
C LEU A 294 -4.18 12.20 16.32
N HIS A 295 -4.63 13.06 15.41
CA HIS A 295 -5.91 13.76 15.53
C HIS A 295 -7.13 12.91 15.18
N GLU A 296 -6.96 11.80 14.45
CA GLU A 296 -8.10 11.02 13.95
C GLU A 296 -8.76 10.15 15.03
N HIS A 297 -10.09 10.09 14.98
CA HIS A 297 -10.93 9.26 15.86
C HIS A 297 -11.53 8.06 15.11
N ASP A 298 -11.55 8.09 13.78
CA ASP A 298 -11.88 6.96 12.91
C ASP A 298 -10.62 6.11 12.71
N ILE A 299 -10.68 4.83 13.12
CA ILE A 299 -9.53 3.93 13.09
C ILE A 299 -9.00 3.70 11.67
N LYS A 300 -9.86 3.64 10.63
CA LYS A 300 -9.43 3.48 9.24
C LYS A 300 -8.78 4.75 8.68
N ARG A 301 -9.26 5.94 9.09
CA ARG A 301 -8.62 7.21 8.72
C ARG A 301 -7.27 7.39 9.38
N LEU A 302 -7.16 7.02 10.65
CA LEU A 302 -5.89 6.97 11.36
C LEU A 302 -4.89 6.09 10.62
N LEU A 303 -5.29 4.87 10.25
CA LEU A 303 -4.45 3.96 9.48
C LEU A 303 -4.11 4.53 8.09
N ALA A 304 -4.99 5.25 7.44
CA ALA A 304 -4.71 5.88 6.14
C ALA A 304 -3.60 6.95 6.25
N TYR A 305 -3.61 7.80 7.28
CA TYR A 305 -2.53 8.76 7.52
C TYR A 305 -1.20 8.10 7.87
N HIS A 306 -1.23 7.00 8.62
CA HIS A 306 -0.03 6.18 8.83
C HIS A 306 0.48 5.52 7.53
N SER A 307 -0.32 5.43 6.47
CA SER A 307 0.20 5.01 5.16
C SER A 307 1.02 6.14 4.51
N VAL A 308 0.57 7.40 4.64
CA VAL A 308 1.33 8.58 4.20
C VAL A 308 2.68 8.67 4.92
N GLU A 309 2.66 8.50 6.25
CA GLU A 309 3.85 8.45 7.10
C GLU A 309 4.87 7.41 6.60
N ASN A 310 4.42 6.17 6.46
CA ASN A 310 5.32 5.06 6.11
C ASN A 310 5.83 5.16 4.66
N ILE A 311 5.05 5.72 3.73
CA ILE A 311 5.55 6.10 2.40
C ILE A 311 6.68 7.13 2.54
N GLY A 312 6.55 8.08 3.46
CA GLY A 312 7.63 9.01 3.81
C GLY A 312 8.90 8.28 4.25
N ILE A 313 8.79 7.27 5.14
CA ILE A 313 9.94 6.48 5.61
C ILE A 313 10.60 5.70 4.47
N ILE A 314 9.81 5.09 3.58
CA ILE A 314 10.35 4.43 2.36
C ILE A 314 11.13 5.44 1.52
N LEU A 315 10.58 6.64 1.31
CA LEU A 315 11.24 7.69 0.53
C LEU A 315 12.54 8.19 1.19
N LEU A 316 12.67 8.17 2.51
CA LEU A 316 13.96 8.46 3.17
C LEU A 316 15.05 7.49 2.72
N GLY A 317 14.74 6.19 2.67
CA GLY A 317 15.67 5.18 2.16
C GLY A 317 15.95 5.33 0.65
N VAL A 318 14.92 5.59 -0.16
CA VAL A 318 15.07 5.84 -1.61
C VAL A 318 15.92 7.09 -1.87
N GLY A 319 15.63 8.20 -1.18
CA GLY A 319 16.38 9.45 -1.33
C GLY A 319 17.82 9.33 -0.87
N ALA A 320 18.08 8.59 0.22
CA ALA A 320 19.43 8.27 0.66
C ALA A 320 20.19 7.45 -0.38
N SER A 321 19.53 6.46 -1.00
CA SER A 321 20.10 5.64 -2.07
C SER A 321 20.46 6.49 -3.29
N MET A 322 19.52 7.30 -3.80
CA MET A 322 19.74 8.17 -4.95
C MET A 322 20.85 9.20 -4.69
N THR A 323 20.91 9.76 -3.48
CA THR A 323 21.95 10.72 -3.08
C THR A 323 23.34 10.07 -3.07
N ALA A 324 23.46 8.88 -2.46
CA ALA A 324 24.73 8.15 -2.41
C ALA A 324 25.17 7.69 -3.79
N HIS A 325 24.26 7.21 -4.64
CA HIS A 325 24.54 6.80 -6.01
C HIS A 325 25.02 7.97 -6.86
N ALA A 326 24.37 9.15 -6.75
CA ALA A 326 24.80 10.37 -7.45
C ALA A 326 26.21 10.85 -7.05
N LEU A 327 26.66 10.51 -5.84
CA LEU A 327 28.02 10.80 -5.34
C LEU A 327 29.00 9.66 -5.60
N GLY A 328 28.62 8.62 -6.34
CA GLY A 328 29.47 7.49 -6.71
C GLY A 328 29.76 6.51 -5.55
N ASN A 329 28.95 6.51 -4.50
CA ASN A 329 29.11 5.57 -3.39
C ASN A 329 28.05 4.46 -3.46
N ASP A 330 28.32 3.44 -4.27
CA ASP A 330 27.39 2.35 -4.56
C ASP A 330 27.11 1.46 -3.35
N VAL A 331 28.04 1.31 -2.41
CA VAL A 331 27.84 0.53 -1.19
C VAL A 331 26.76 1.18 -0.31
N ILE A 332 26.89 2.50 -0.03
CA ILE A 332 25.86 3.24 0.73
C ILE A 332 24.54 3.23 -0.03
N ALA A 333 24.55 3.42 -1.34
CA ALA A 333 23.36 3.42 -2.19
C ALA A 333 22.62 2.07 -2.10
N THR A 334 23.33 0.96 -2.15
CA THR A 334 22.74 -0.39 -2.07
C THR A 334 22.16 -0.66 -0.67
N ILE A 335 22.86 -0.30 0.41
CA ILE A 335 22.33 -0.45 1.78
C ILE A 335 21.04 0.39 1.96
N ALA A 336 21.01 1.61 1.45
CA ALA A 336 19.88 2.50 1.55
C ALA A 336 18.68 2.00 0.74
N LEU A 337 18.90 1.49 -0.47
CA LEU A 337 17.85 0.89 -1.29
C LEU A 337 17.32 -0.41 -0.64
N MET A 338 18.20 -1.27 -0.11
CA MET A 338 17.80 -2.44 0.66
C MET A 338 16.91 -2.06 1.85
N ALA A 339 17.25 -1.00 2.59
CA ALA A 339 16.44 -0.50 3.70
C ALA A 339 15.03 -0.08 3.23
N ALA A 340 14.95 0.65 2.11
CA ALA A 340 13.68 1.09 1.50
C ALA A 340 12.83 -0.10 1.03
N LEU A 341 13.43 -1.09 0.37
CA LEU A 341 12.74 -2.30 -0.09
C LEU A 341 12.27 -3.15 1.10
N TYR A 342 13.09 -3.26 2.14
CA TYR A 342 12.69 -3.96 3.36
C TYR A 342 11.51 -3.25 4.06
N HIS A 343 11.56 -1.91 4.14
CA HIS A 343 10.44 -1.16 4.74
C HIS A 343 9.18 -1.26 3.86
N THR A 344 9.32 -1.33 2.56
CA THR A 344 8.21 -1.56 1.60
C THR A 344 7.51 -2.89 1.87
N LEU A 345 8.28 -3.98 2.05
CA LEU A 345 7.76 -5.31 2.40
C LEU A 345 7.10 -5.31 3.78
N ASN A 346 7.79 -4.78 4.79
CA ASN A 346 7.32 -4.74 6.17
C ASN A 346 6.02 -3.94 6.31
N HIS A 347 6.00 -2.75 5.71
CA HIS A 347 4.82 -1.89 5.70
C HIS A 347 3.62 -2.57 5.04
N ALA A 348 3.82 -3.34 3.96
CA ALA A 348 2.75 -4.09 3.34
C ALA A 348 2.10 -5.08 4.32
N MET A 349 2.91 -5.81 5.09
CA MET A 349 2.43 -6.85 6.01
C MET A 349 1.71 -6.27 7.23
N PHE A 350 2.33 -5.35 7.98
CA PHE A 350 1.67 -4.81 9.16
C PHE A 350 0.48 -3.89 8.81
N LYS A 351 0.48 -3.22 7.66
CA LYS A 351 -0.69 -2.46 7.20
C LYS A 351 -1.83 -3.36 6.77
N GLY A 352 -1.51 -4.43 6.05
CA GLY A 352 -2.50 -5.45 5.71
C GLY A 352 -3.20 -5.96 6.97
N GLU A 353 -2.40 -6.37 7.98
CA GLU A 353 -2.94 -6.85 9.25
C GLU A 353 -3.81 -5.80 9.96
N LEU A 354 -3.31 -4.56 10.12
CA LEU A 354 -4.02 -3.50 10.82
C LEU A 354 -5.35 -3.12 10.15
N PHE A 355 -5.41 -3.08 8.81
CA PHE A 355 -6.66 -2.82 8.10
C PHE A 355 -7.64 -4.00 8.19
N LEU A 356 -7.17 -5.26 8.17
CA LEU A 356 -8.02 -6.42 8.43
C LEU A 356 -8.52 -6.41 9.88
N GLY A 357 -7.66 -6.08 10.85
CA GLY A 357 -8.04 -5.90 12.25
C GLY A 357 -9.09 -4.80 12.44
N ALA A 358 -8.90 -3.63 11.80
CA ALA A 358 -9.89 -2.56 11.81
C ALA A 358 -11.23 -2.98 11.17
N GLY A 359 -11.17 -3.83 10.13
CA GLY A 359 -12.36 -4.45 9.53
C GLY A 359 -13.09 -5.38 10.49
N SER A 360 -12.36 -6.16 11.27
CA SER A 360 -12.93 -7.03 12.29
C SER A 360 -13.57 -6.24 13.44
N LEU A 361 -12.98 -5.10 13.82
CA LEU A 361 -13.60 -4.17 14.78
C LEU A 361 -14.92 -3.61 14.23
N LEU A 362 -14.91 -3.16 12.97
CA LEU A 362 -16.11 -2.66 12.30
C LEU A 362 -17.21 -3.74 12.21
N TYR A 363 -16.83 -4.95 11.81
CA TYR A 363 -17.74 -6.11 11.71
C TYR A 363 -18.41 -6.43 13.07
N ALA A 364 -17.64 -6.39 14.15
CA ALA A 364 -18.14 -6.74 15.48
C ALA A 364 -18.91 -5.63 16.20
N THR A 365 -18.61 -4.34 15.90
CA THR A 365 -19.16 -3.19 16.64
C THR A 365 -20.04 -2.26 15.79
N GLY A 366 -20.09 -2.45 14.47
CA GLY A 366 -20.82 -1.58 13.54
C GLY A 366 -20.28 -0.15 13.46
N THR A 367 -19.12 0.16 14.08
CA THR A 367 -18.56 1.52 14.10
C THR A 367 -17.06 1.54 13.87
N ARG A 368 -16.58 2.62 13.23
CA ARG A 368 -15.14 2.93 13.07
C ARG A 368 -14.65 3.92 14.12
N ASN A 369 -15.55 4.53 14.88
CA ASN A 369 -15.22 5.55 15.87
C ASN A 369 -14.68 4.91 17.15
N MET A 370 -13.39 5.11 17.44
CA MET A 370 -12.71 4.58 18.62
C MET A 370 -13.32 5.08 19.94
N GLU A 371 -13.97 6.25 19.96
CA GLU A 371 -14.66 6.77 21.14
C GLU A 371 -15.81 5.88 21.63
N LYS A 372 -16.42 5.12 20.71
CA LYS A 372 -17.52 4.18 21.00
C LYS A 372 -17.07 2.76 21.28
N MET A 373 -15.77 2.47 21.14
CA MET A 373 -15.18 1.14 21.40
C MET A 373 -14.78 1.00 22.88
N GLY A 374 -13.99 0.01 23.20
CA GLY A 374 -13.40 -0.25 24.51
C GLY A 374 -13.71 -1.65 25.03
N GLY A 375 -12.78 -2.19 25.82
CA GLY A 375 -12.92 -3.52 26.45
C GLY A 375 -12.94 -4.70 25.48
N LEU A 376 -12.55 -4.49 24.22
CA LEU A 376 -12.65 -5.50 23.16
C LEU A 376 -11.62 -6.62 23.31
N PHE A 377 -10.51 -6.40 24.06
CA PHE A 377 -9.51 -7.44 24.31
C PHE A 377 -10.11 -8.75 24.88
N ARG A 378 -11.09 -8.64 25.78
CA ARG A 378 -11.72 -9.83 26.37
C ARG A 378 -12.75 -10.51 25.48
N ARG A 379 -13.27 -9.79 24.47
CA ARG A 379 -14.34 -10.25 23.58
C ARG A 379 -13.80 -10.74 22.25
N MET A 380 -12.70 -10.14 21.81
CA MET A 380 -12.03 -10.41 20.54
C MET A 380 -10.53 -10.66 20.79
N PRO A 381 -10.16 -11.70 21.57
CA PRO A 381 -8.78 -11.89 22.01
C PRO A 381 -7.81 -12.18 20.87
N VAL A 382 -8.22 -12.90 19.83
CA VAL A 382 -7.36 -13.22 18.68
C VAL A 382 -7.14 -11.96 17.83
N THR A 383 -8.21 -11.25 17.49
CA THR A 383 -8.11 -9.96 16.79
C THR A 383 -7.26 -8.97 17.59
N ALA A 384 -7.41 -8.91 18.92
CA ALA A 384 -6.61 -8.01 19.75
C ALA A 384 -5.12 -8.33 19.73
N VAL A 385 -4.75 -9.62 19.78
CA VAL A 385 -3.33 -10.04 19.71
C VAL A 385 -2.74 -9.74 18.31
N CYS A 386 -3.48 -10.05 17.23
CA CYS A 386 -3.02 -9.75 15.88
C CYS A 386 -2.83 -8.24 15.67
N PHE A 387 -3.81 -7.42 16.07
CA PHE A 387 -3.72 -5.97 15.99
C PHE A 387 -2.58 -5.41 16.85
N LEU A 388 -2.31 -6.00 18.03
CA LEU A 388 -1.16 -5.61 18.87
C LEU A 388 0.17 -5.87 18.16
N ILE A 389 0.31 -7.03 17.50
CA ILE A 389 1.52 -7.35 16.72
C ILE A 389 1.70 -6.32 15.59
N GLY A 390 0.65 -6.01 14.85
CA GLY A 390 0.68 -4.98 13.81
C GLY A 390 1.00 -3.59 14.37
N ALA A 391 0.43 -3.22 15.52
CA ALA A 391 0.68 -1.95 16.21
C ALA A 391 2.14 -1.82 16.70
N LEU A 392 2.70 -2.87 17.26
CA LEU A 392 4.11 -2.90 17.69
C LEU A 392 5.05 -2.91 16.47
N ALA A 393 4.67 -3.61 15.39
CA ALA A 393 5.45 -3.67 14.15
C ALA A 393 5.56 -2.29 13.48
N ILE A 394 4.45 -1.59 13.30
CA ILE A 394 4.44 -0.25 12.69
C ILE A 394 5.11 0.80 13.58
N SER A 395 5.16 0.59 14.88
CA SER A 395 5.86 1.44 15.84
C SER A 395 7.34 1.11 15.96
N ALA A 396 7.89 0.29 15.07
CA ALA A 396 9.28 -0.13 15.04
C ALA A 396 9.81 -0.69 16.38
N ILE A 397 8.97 -1.42 17.12
CA ILE A 397 9.36 -2.04 18.40
C ILE A 397 10.08 -3.37 18.12
N PRO A 398 11.36 -3.54 18.56
CA PRO A 398 12.07 -4.79 18.41
C PRO A 398 11.38 -5.91 19.22
N PRO A 399 11.37 -7.17 18.74
CA PRO A 399 12.10 -7.73 17.60
C PRO A 399 11.30 -7.75 16.29
N LEU A 400 10.25 -6.95 16.14
CA LEU A 400 9.37 -7.01 14.98
C LEU A 400 9.98 -6.33 13.74
N ASN A 401 9.37 -6.61 12.60
CA ASN A 401 9.90 -6.28 11.28
C ASN A 401 10.09 -4.78 11.02
N GLY A 402 9.22 -3.90 11.54
CA GLY A 402 9.37 -2.45 11.39
C GLY A 402 10.68 -1.92 11.93
N PHE A 403 11.12 -2.43 13.09
CA PHE A 403 12.42 -2.07 13.69
C PHE A 403 13.59 -2.33 12.74
N VAL A 404 13.61 -3.48 12.07
CA VAL A 404 14.73 -3.87 11.21
C VAL A 404 14.92 -2.87 10.06
N SER A 405 13.84 -2.56 9.36
CA SER A 405 13.91 -1.67 8.21
C SER A 405 14.20 -0.23 8.59
N GLU A 406 13.64 0.27 9.71
CA GLU A 406 13.96 1.61 10.21
C GLU A 406 15.41 1.69 10.72
N TRP A 407 15.92 0.64 11.38
CA TRP A 407 17.32 0.57 11.78
C TRP A 407 18.25 0.74 10.58
N PHE A 408 18.01 0.01 9.48
CA PHE A 408 18.81 0.17 8.26
C PHE A 408 18.62 1.56 7.63
N THR A 409 17.42 2.14 7.70
CA THR A 409 17.16 3.51 7.21
C THR A 409 17.98 4.53 8.02
N TYR A 410 18.01 4.43 9.35
CA TYR A 410 18.89 5.27 10.17
C TYR A 410 20.35 5.10 9.81
N GLN A 411 20.82 3.85 9.67
CA GLN A 411 22.21 3.57 9.29
C GLN A 411 22.54 4.21 7.92
N SER A 412 21.62 4.15 6.98
CA SER A 412 21.78 4.76 5.66
C SER A 412 21.89 6.29 5.75
N LEU A 413 21.02 6.94 6.53
CA LEU A 413 21.05 8.38 6.75
C LEU A 413 22.34 8.82 7.47
N PHE A 414 22.81 8.05 8.45
CA PHE A 414 24.10 8.32 9.09
C PHE A 414 25.27 8.12 8.13
N ASN A 415 25.25 7.08 7.30
CA ASN A 415 26.30 6.85 6.31
C ASN A 415 26.40 7.97 5.28
N ILE A 416 25.26 8.46 4.71
CA ILE A 416 25.34 9.59 3.77
C ILE A 416 25.76 10.90 4.45
N SER A 417 25.51 11.06 5.75
CA SER A 417 25.99 12.25 6.48
C SER A 417 27.51 12.32 6.65
N THR A 418 28.22 11.20 6.43
CA THR A 418 29.68 11.14 6.46
C THR A 418 30.33 11.50 5.13
N LEU A 419 29.54 11.62 4.06
CA LEU A 419 30.02 12.07 2.75
C LEU A 419 30.41 13.55 2.83
N SER A 420 31.45 13.93 2.07
CA SER A 420 32.12 15.23 2.20
C SER A 420 31.29 16.45 1.74
N ASP A 421 30.04 16.27 1.35
CA ASP A 421 29.15 17.36 0.89
C ASP A 421 28.38 17.95 2.07
N PRO A 422 28.58 19.23 2.45
CA PRO A 422 27.90 19.87 3.58
C PRO A 422 26.37 19.95 3.41
N VAL A 423 25.87 20.06 2.17
CA VAL A 423 24.43 20.11 1.89
C VAL A 423 23.82 18.75 2.17
N VAL A 424 24.43 17.68 1.68
CA VAL A 424 24.00 16.31 1.93
C VAL A 424 23.99 16.00 3.44
N MET A 425 25.01 16.43 4.16
CA MET A 425 25.08 16.25 5.62
C MET A 425 23.90 16.90 6.34
N VAL A 426 23.52 18.14 5.99
CA VAL A 426 22.38 18.83 6.60
C VAL A 426 21.08 18.10 6.32
N PHE A 427 20.82 17.70 5.07
CA PHE A 427 19.60 16.97 4.70
C PHE A 427 19.55 15.58 5.37
N ALA A 428 20.67 14.88 5.44
CA ALA A 428 20.76 13.58 6.09
C ALA A 428 20.41 13.64 7.59
N VAL A 429 21.03 14.61 8.31
CA VAL A 429 20.77 14.81 9.75
C VAL A 429 19.32 15.25 10.00
N ALA A 430 18.80 16.17 9.18
CA ALA A 430 17.41 16.61 9.26
C ALA A 430 16.43 15.44 9.00
N SER A 431 16.74 14.58 8.04
CA SER A 431 15.94 13.38 7.73
C SER A 431 15.98 12.35 8.86
N ALA A 432 17.14 12.14 9.48
CA ALA A 432 17.27 11.27 10.65
C ALA A 432 16.46 11.81 11.85
N ALA A 433 16.49 13.12 12.09
CA ALA A 433 15.68 13.77 13.12
C ALA A 433 14.17 13.64 12.81
N ALA A 434 13.77 13.82 11.54
CA ALA A 434 12.38 13.62 11.11
C ALA A 434 11.92 12.18 11.38
N LEU A 435 12.73 11.18 11.06
CA LEU A 435 12.42 9.77 11.33
C LEU A 435 12.30 9.50 12.83
N ALA A 436 13.15 10.09 13.66
CA ALA A 436 13.07 9.94 15.13
C ALA A 436 11.77 10.53 15.71
N ILE A 437 11.38 11.71 15.26
CA ILE A 437 10.10 12.33 15.63
C ILE A 437 8.93 11.45 15.18
N THR A 438 8.98 10.93 13.95
CA THR A 438 7.96 10.05 13.38
C THR A 438 7.78 8.80 14.24
N GLY A 439 8.85 8.09 14.59
CA GLY A 439 8.79 6.88 15.42
C GLY A 439 8.20 7.14 16.81
N ALA A 440 8.60 8.23 17.48
CA ALA A 440 8.07 8.59 18.79
C ALA A 440 6.55 8.89 18.75
N LEU A 441 6.10 9.61 17.74
CA LEU A 441 4.68 9.93 17.55
C LEU A 441 3.87 8.71 17.10
N ALA A 442 4.45 7.79 16.31
CA ALA A 442 3.81 6.54 15.91
C ALA A 442 3.52 5.64 17.11
N VAL A 443 4.48 5.46 18.02
CA VAL A 443 4.24 4.73 19.29
C VAL A 443 3.08 5.37 20.05
N THR A 444 3.07 6.68 20.22
CA THR A 444 2.00 7.41 20.92
C THR A 444 0.64 7.17 20.25
N CYS A 445 0.58 7.21 18.91
CA CYS A 445 -0.63 7.00 18.16
C CYS A 445 -1.17 5.57 18.28
N PHE A 446 -0.29 4.55 18.28
CA PHE A 446 -0.73 3.16 18.43
C PHE A 446 -1.04 2.79 19.87
N VAL A 447 -0.42 3.41 20.87
CA VAL A 447 -0.88 3.34 22.27
C VAL A 447 -2.31 3.87 22.39
N LYS A 448 -2.62 5.00 21.74
CA LYS A 448 -3.99 5.52 21.62
C LYS A 448 -4.91 4.51 20.94
N ALA A 449 -4.59 4.11 19.71
CA ALA A 449 -5.46 3.27 18.90
C ALA A 449 -5.78 1.92 19.57
N TYR A 450 -4.75 1.24 20.10
CA TYR A 450 -4.91 -0.03 20.81
C TYR A 450 -5.56 0.15 22.18
N GLY A 451 -5.04 1.08 22.99
CA GLY A 451 -5.50 1.30 24.36
C GLY A 451 -6.97 1.71 24.42
N VAL A 452 -7.38 2.63 23.53
CA VAL A 452 -8.77 3.11 23.50
C VAL A 452 -9.72 2.05 22.96
N SER A 453 -9.33 1.27 21.94
CA SER A 453 -10.23 0.29 21.32
C SER A 453 -10.31 -1.02 22.10
N PHE A 454 -9.18 -1.57 22.55
CA PHE A 454 -9.14 -2.92 23.14
C PHE A 454 -9.10 -2.94 24.65
N ALA A 455 -8.45 -1.95 25.29
CA ALA A 455 -8.39 -1.88 26.76
C ALA A 455 -9.60 -1.15 27.34
N SER A 456 -9.58 -0.89 28.65
CA SER A 456 -10.66 -0.19 29.38
C SER A 456 -11.99 -0.95 29.39
N SER A 457 -13.09 -0.24 29.66
CA SER A 457 -14.47 -0.73 29.66
C SER A 457 -15.15 -0.45 28.33
N PRO A 458 -16.15 -1.24 27.92
CA PRO A 458 -16.97 -0.92 26.76
C PRO A 458 -17.66 0.44 26.91
N ARG A 459 -17.63 1.26 25.87
CA ARG A 459 -18.26 2.59 25.86
C ARG A 459 -19.54 2.66 25.03
N SER A 460 -19.95 1.54 24.46
CA SER A 460 -21.24 1.40 23.78
C SER A 460 -21.81 0.00 24.03
N GLN A 461 -23.12 -0.16 23.79
CA GLN A 461 -23.79 -1.46 23.92
C GLN A 461 -23.29 -2.46 22.86
N GLU A 462 -22.94 -1.98 21.67
CA GLU A 462 -22.39 -2.78 20.59
C GLU A 462 -21.00 -3.32 21.00
N ALA A 463 -20.14 -2.47 21.57
CA ALA A 463 -18.84 -2.90 22.10
C ALA A 463 -18.99 -3.89 23.26
N ALA A 464 -20.04 -3.71 24.10
CA ALA A 464 -20.34 -4.63 25.19
C ALA A 464 -20.80 -6.00 24.71
N ASN A 465 -21.43 -6.10 23.55
CA ASN A 465 -21.97 -7.33 22.95
C ASN A 465 -21.07 -7.90 21.83
N ALA A 466 -19.95 -7.26 21.52
CA ALA A 466 -19.05 -7.68 20.47
C ALA A 466 -18.58 -9.14 20.65
N LYS A 467 -18.43 -9.84 19.53
CA LYS A 467 -17.95 -11.22 19.46
C LYS A 467 -16.75 -11.30 18.52
N GLU A 468 -15.94 -12.34 18.69
CA GLU A 468 -14.82 -12.60 17.80
C GLU A 468 -15.28 -12.81 16.35
N SER A 469 -14.42 -12.42 15.42
CA SER A 469 -14.68 -12.52 13.98
C SER A 469 -14.74 -13.98 13.50
N PRO A 470 -15.40 -14.27 12.36
CA PRO A 470 -15.40 -15.59 11.74
C PRO A 470 -14.00 -16.12 11.40
N ALA A 471 -13.86 -17.46 11.38
CA ALA A 471 -12.57 -18.13 11.18
C ALA A 471 -11.77 -17.69 9.94
N PRO A 472 -12.35 -17.46 8.73
CA PRO A 472 -11.59 -16.96 7.58
C PRO A 472 -10.96 -15.58 7.82
N MET A 473 -11.68 -14.69 8.52
CA MET A 473 -11.17 -13.37 8.88
C MET A 473 -10.03 -13.45 9.87
N LEU A 474 -10.15 -14.32 10.88
CA LEU A 474 -9.08 -14.56 11.86
C LEU A 474 -7.84 -15.20 11.25
N PHE A 475 -8.03 -16.18 10.35
CA PHE A 475 -6.92 -16.80 9.65
C PHE A 475 -6.07 -15.78 8.89
N SER A 476 -6.71 -14.86 8.17
CA SER A 476 -6.02 -13.82 7.40
C SER A 476 -5.22 -12.86 8.30
N GLN A 477 -5.78 -12.47 9.44
CA GLN A 477 -5.08 -11.63 10.42
C GLN A 477 -3.90 -12.39 11.05
N MET A 478 -4.11 -13.62 11.50
CA MET A 478 -3.05 -14.47 12.08
C MET A 478 -1.91 -14.70 11.08
N LEU A 479 -2.23 -14.91 9.80
CA LEU A 479 -1.24 -15.09 8.74
C LEU A 479 -0.34 -13.84 8.63
N LEU A 480 -0.93 -12.65 8.49
CA LEU A 480 -0.15 -11.42 8.34
C LEU A 480 0.61 -11.06 9.61
N ALA A 481 0.02 -11.26 10.78
CA ALA A 481 0.70 -11.07 12.06
C ALA A 481 1.90 -12.03 12.22
N ALA A 482 1.73 -13.30 11.85
CA ALA A 482 2.83 -14.28 11.86
C ALA A 482 3.95 -13.86 10.90
N ILE A 483 3.62 -13.36 9.70
CA ILE A 483 4.60 -12.87 8.74
C ILE A 483 5.35 -11.67 9.32
N CYS A 484 4.70 -10.74 10.03
CA CYS A 484 5.38 -9.62 10.70
C CYS A 484 6.43 -10.11 11.70
N VAL A 485 6.12 -11.16 12.47
CA VAL A 485 7.07 -11.77 13.42
C VAL A 485 8.21 -12.47 12.67
N VAL A 486 7.89 -13.25 11.63
CA VAL A 486 8.90 -13.96 10.81
C VAL A 486 9.84 -12.98 10.11
N LEU A 487 9.35 -11.92 9.51
CA LEU A 487 10.17 -10.89 8.87
C LEU A 487 11.05 -10.14 9.88
N GLY A 488 10.62 -9.98 11.13
CA GLY A 488 11.42 -9.40 12.20
C GLY A 488 12.53 -10.31 12.68
N ILE A 489 12.17 -11.50 13.16
CA ILE A 489 13.13 -12.48 13.72
C ILE A 489 14.01 -13.09 12.62
N GLY A 490 13.44 -13.38 11.46
CA GLY A 490 14.13 -13.93 10.28
C GLY A 490 14.96 -12.92 9.49
N SER A 491 15.09 -11.69 9.96
CA SER A 491 15.81 -10.61 9.27
C SER A 491 17.24 -10.97 8.84
N PRO A 492 18.03 -11.80 9.56
CA PRO A 492 19.36 -12.17 9.08
C PRO A 492 19.37 -13.00 7.78
N VAL A 493 18.26 -13.66 7.45
CA VAL A 493 18.09 -14.41 6.20
C VAL A 493 17.50 -13.52 5.11
N ILE A 494 16.61 -12.60 5.46
CA ILE A 494 15.85 -11.78 4.51
C ILE A 494 16.67 -10.59 4.01
N ALA A 495 17.45 -9.94 4.88
CA ALA A 495 18.23 -8.76 4.52
C ALA A 495 19.24 -9.02 3.38
N PRO A 496 20.00 -10.13 3.34
CA PRO A 496 20.87 -10.44 2.19
C PRO A 496 20.10 -10.56 0.87
N VAL A 497 18.97 -11.26 0.86
CA VAL A 497 18.14 -11.43 -0.34
C VAL A 497 17.65 -10.06 -0.87
N LEU A 498 17.24 -9.16 0.01
CA LEU A 498 16.87 -7.80 -0.38
C LEU A 498 18.08 -6.96 -0.79
N GLY A 499 19.25 -7.25 -0.24
CA GLY A 499 20.53 -6.69 -0.67
C GLY A 499 20.85 -7.05 -2.11
N ASP A 500 20.67 -8.32 -2.48
CA ASP A 500 20.88 -8.81 -3.86
C ASP A 500 19.89 -8.13 -4.85
N VAL A 501 18.62 -7.97 -4.45
CA VAL A 501 17.64 -7.23 -5.24
C VAL A 501 18.05 -5.76 -5.40
N ALA A 502 18.48 -5.08 -4.33
CA ALA A 502 18.93 -3.70 -4.39
C ALA A 502 20.18 -3.53 -5.28
N GLN A 503 21.13 -4.46 -5.16
CA GLN A 503 22.32 -4.52 -6.01
C GLN A 503 21.96 -4.65 -7.48
N SER A 504 21.00 -5.51 -7.82
CA SER A 504 20.56 -5.71 -9.22
C SER A 504 19.94 -4.46 -9.84
N VAL A 505 19.27 -3.61 -9.04
CA VAL A 505 18.65 -2.36 -9.51
C VAL A 505 19.71 -1.29 -9.80
N LEU A 506 20.72 -1.19 -8.94
CA LEU A 506 21.76 -0.13 -9.06
C LEU A 506 22.95 -0.56 -9.93
N ALA A 507 23.00 -1.83 -10.37
CA ALA A 507 24.23 -2.46 -10.89
C ALA A 507 25.44 -2.20 -9.97
N GLY A 508 25.18 -2.12 -8.67
CA GLY A 508 26.08 -1.65 -7.65
C GLY A 508 26.94 -2.75 -7.03
N SER A 509 27.64 -2.40 -5.96
CA SER A 509 28.51 -3.32 -5.23
C SER A 509 27.72 -4.29 -4.36
N ALA A 510 28.19 -5.51 -4.20
CA ALA A 510 27.69 -6.45 -3.20
C ALA A 510 27.91 -5.88 -1.79
N ILE A 511 26.94 -6.12 -0.91
CA ILE A 511 26.99 -5.66 0.48
C ILE A 511 26.95 -6.82 1.46
N THR A 512 27.58 -6.64 2.61
CA THR A 512 27.50 -7.58 3.74
C THR A 512 26.48 -7.06 4.74
N ALA A 513 25.21 -7.50 4.61
CA ALA A 513 24.12 -7.06 5.49
C ALA A 513 24.04 -7.86 6.81
N THR A 514 24.77 -9.00 6.92
CA THR A 514 24.66 -9.90 8.06
C THR A 514 26.00 -10.54 8.44
N SER A 515 26.16 -10.83 9.72
CA SER A 515 27.24 -11.68 10.26
C SER A 515 26.64 -12.68 11.24
N GLY A 516 26.51 -13.93 10.81
CA GLY A 516 25.81 -14.98 11.55
C GLY A 516 24.33 -14.61 11.77
N VAL A 517 23.90 -14.49 13.02
CA VAL A 517 22.53 -14.11 13.39
C VAL A 517 22.35 -12.60 13.63
N SER A 518 23.35 -11.80 13.33
CA SER A 518 23.33 -10.35 13.52
C SER A 518 23.22 -9.63 12.19
N LEU A 519 22.42 -8.58 12.15
CA LEU A 519 22.41 -7.58 11.09
C LEU A 519 23.63 -6.66 11.30
N VAL A 520 24.33 -6.32 10.25
CA VAL A 520 25.55 -5.51 10.31
C VAL A 520 25.47 -4.42 9.24
N ASN A 521 25.88 -3.22 9.63
CA ASN A 521 26.23 -2.18 8.65
C ASN A 521 27.75 -2.24 8.44
N GLU A 522 28.18 -2.69 7.27
CA GLU A 522 29.60 -2.88 6.94
C GLU A 522 30.43 -1.59 6.96
N ILE A 523 29.77 -0.43 6.82
CA ILE A 523 30.46 0.88 6.79
C ILE A 523 30.71 1.37 8.21
N SER A 524 29.67 1.39 9.06
CA SER A 524 29.78 1.88 10.44
C SER A 524 30.23 0.82 11.44
N GLY A 525 30.17 -0.47 11.07
CA GLY A 525 30.38 -1.59 11.97
C GLY A 525 29.26 -1.78 13.00
N ALA A 526 28.18 -0.99 12.92
CA ALA A 526 27.04 -1.12 13.83
C ALA A 526 26.34 -2.48 13.60
N ALA A 527 26.04 -3.17 14.69
CA ALA A 527 25.40 -4.49 14.64
C ALA A 527 24.22 -4.57 15.62
N THR A 528 23.20 -5.33 15.21
CA THR A 528 22.06 -5.68 16.05
C THR A 528 21.57 -7.08 15.72
N SER A 529 20.93 -7.78 16.68
CA SER A 529 20.40 -9.13 16.45
C SER A 529 18.98 -9.23 16.96
N THR A 530 18.02 -9.20 16.05
CA THR A 530 16.60 -9.37 16.38
C THR A 530 16.28 -10.76 16.95
N PRO A 531 16.89 -11.88 16.49
CA PRO A 531 16.75 -13.17 17.17
C PRO A 531 17.22 -13.16 18.61
N ALA A 532 18.38 -12.53 18.91
CA ALA A 532 18.87 -12.43 20.27
C ALA A 532 17.96 -11.58 21.17
N ILE A 533 17.44 -10.46 20.64
CA ILE A 533 16.45 -9.62 21.34
C ILE A 533 15.19 -10.43 21.62
N ALA A 534 14.68 -11.20 20.64
CA ALA A 534 13.50 -12.04 20.84
C ALA A 534 13.71 -13.09 21.93
N ILE A 535 14.85 -13.79 21.93
CA ILE A 535 15.20 -14.78 22.95
C ILE A 535 15.30 -14.08 24.33
N ALA A 536 15.98 -12.94 24.41
CA ALA A 536 16.10 -12.19 25.65
C ALA A 536 14.74 -11.78 26.24
N LEU A 537 13.82 -11.29 25.39
CA LEU A 537 12.46 -10.93 25.80
C LEU A 537 11.67 -12.14 26.32
N VAL A 538 11.74 -13.28 25.62
CA VAL A 538 11.08 -14.52 26.07
C VAL A 538 11.65 -14.99 27.42
N VAL A 539 12.99 -15.01 27.55
CA VAL A 539 13.66 -15.43 28.79
C VAL A 539 13.32 -14.49 29.95
N LEU A 540 13.39 -13.16 29.75
CA LEU A 540 13.06 -12.18 30.79
C LEU A 540 11.60 -12.24 31.21
N THR A 541 10.69 -12.42 30.23
CA THR A 541 9.25 -12.58 30.52
C THR A 541 8.99 -13.88 31.29
N GLY A 542 9.62 -14.97 30.86
CA GLY A 542 9.54 -16.25 31.56
C GLY A 542 10.09 -16.18 33.00
N LEU A 543 11.24 -15.52 33.18
CA LEU A 543 11.83 -15.30 34.50
C LEU A 543 10.92 -14.45 35.39
N ALA A 544 10.37 -13.35 34.87
CA ALA A 544 9.40 -12.52 35.59
C ALA A 544 8.16 -13.32 36.03
N PHE A 545 7.66 -14.20 35.14
CA PHE A 545 6.54 -15.08 35.46
C PHE A 545 6.90 -16.11 36.55
N VAL A 546 8.08 -16.73 36.49
CA VAL A 546 8.59 -17.66 37.50
C VAL A 546 8.77 -16.94 38.85
N LEU A 547 9.43 -15.77 38.86
CA LEU A 547 9.61 -14.97 40.07
C LEU A 547 8.26 -14.60 40.70
N ARG A 548 7.29 -14.16 39.88
CA ARG A 548 5.92 -13.90 40.37
C ARG A 548 5.27 -15.14 40.97
N SER A 549 5.47 -16.28 40.36
CA SER A 549 4.86 -17.56 40.81
C SER A 549 5.51 -18.06 42.10
N CYS A 550 6.81 -17.84 42.28
CA CYS A 550 7.57 -18.29 43.46
C CYS A 550 7.47 -17.30 44.64
N LEU A 551 7.53 -15.99 44.37
CA LEU A 551 7.61 -14.92 45.38
C LEU A 551 6.29 -14.18 45.58
N GLY A 552 5.33 -14.33 44.62
CA GLY A 552 4.04 -13.64 44.66
C GLY A 552 3.10 -14.22 45.72
N THR A 553 2.34 -13.35 46.37
CA THR A 553 1.26 -13.78 47.28
C THR A 553 0.17 -14.50 46.51
N LYS A 554 -0.25 -15.69 46.99
CA LYS A 554 -1.35 -16.47 46.43
C LYS A 554 -2.76 -15.88 46.76
N ALA A 555 -2.82 -14.56 47.02
CA ALA A 555 -4.11 -13.93 47.31
C ALA A 555 -4.98 -13.99 46.05
N PRO A 556 -6.26 -14.44 46.18
CA PRO A 556 -7.16 -14.47 45.05
C PRO A 556 -7.37 -13.05 44.51
N ALA A 557 -7.36 -12.92 43.18
CA ALA A 557 -7.66 -11.65 42.52
C ALA A 557 -9.08 -11.19 42.92
N LYS A 558 -9.14 -10.08 43.67
CA LYS A 558 -10.39 -9.47 44.08
C LYS A 558 -10.87 -8.55 42.97
N LYS A 559 -12.06 -8.78 42.46
CA LYS A 559 -12.69 -7.81 41.56
C LYS A 559 -13.11 -6.62 42.42
N THR A 560 -12.55 -5.45 42.13
CA THR A 560 -12.95 -4.18 42.75
C THR A 560 -13.23 -3.19 41.61
N ASP A 561 -14.03 -2.18 41.91
CA ASP A 561 -14.21 -1.07 41.00
C ASP A 561 -12.90 -0.33 40.77
N PRO A 562 -12.72 0.32 39.60
CA PRO A 562 -11.54 1.14 39.35
C PRO A 562 -11.39 2.22 40.42
N TRP A 563 -10.14 2.55 40.75
CA TRP A 563 -9.87 3.66 41.65
C TRP A 563 -10.26 4.98 40.97
N ALA A 564 -11.26 5.68 41.47
CA ALA A 564 -11.79 6.92 40.93
C ALA A 564 -11.59 8.12 41.88
N CYS A 565 -10.49 8.12 42.66
CA CYS A 565 -10.14 9.20 43.56
C CYS A 565 -11.26 9.59 44.58
N GLY A 566 -12.06 8.62 44.99
CA GLY A 566 -13.20 8.84 45.93
C GLY A 566 -14.53 9.18 45.26
N TYR A 567 -14.58 9.26 43.93
CA TYR A 567 -15.83 9.38 43.17
C TYR A 567 -16.36 8.02 42.77
N GLU A 568 -17.66 7.92 42.50
CA GLU A 568 -18.22 6.72 41.85
C GLU A 568 -17.76 6.67 40.40
N PRO A 569 -17.21 5.51 39.94
CA PRO A 569 -16.80 5.37 38.54
C PRO A 569 -17.97 5.60 37.60
N ASN A 570 -17.80 6.45 36.60
CA ASN A 570 -18.80 6.71 35.56
C ASN A 570 -18.21 6.51 34.14
N GLU A 571 -19.06 6.48 33.14
CA GLU A 571 -18.69 6.25 31.74
C GLU A 571 -17.81 7.35 31.11
N HIS A 572 -17.68 8.52 31.76
CA HIS A 572 -16.86 9.64 31.30
C HIS A 572 -15.43 9.63 31.86
N MET A 573 -15.12 8.78 32.83
CA MET A 573 -13.78 8.69 33.45
C MET A 573 -12.72 7.92 32.64
N PRO A 574 -13.05 6.93 31.79
CA PRO A 574 -12.03 6.25 30.98
C PRO A 574 -11.32 7.21 30.01
N VAL A 575 -10.01 7.01 29.82
CA VAL A 575 -9.24 7.73 28.82
C VAL A 575 -9.80 7.40 27.42
N VAL A 576 -10.10 8.45 26.66
CA VAL A 576 -10.68 8.37 25.32
C VAL A 576 -9.69 8.89 24.26
N ALA A 577 -10.00 8.71 22.97
CA ALA A 577 -9.11 9.13 21.89
C ALA A 577 -8.87 10.64 21.89
N THR A 578 -9.89 11.44 22.24
CA THR A 578 -9.81 12.89 22.42
C THR A 578 -8.79 13.29 23.48
N SER A 579 -8.71 12.54 24.59
CA SER A 579 -7.74 12.82 25.67
C SER A 579 -6.29 12.69 25.22
N PHE A 580 -6.01 11.80 24.27
CA PHE A 580 -4.67 11.68 23.66
C PHE A 580 -4.38 12.77 22.63
N ALA A 581 -5.42 13.24 21.92
CA ALA A 581 -5.26 14.17 20.82
C ALA A 581 -5.15 15.64 21.29
N SER A 582 -5.84 16.02 22.38
CA SER A 582 -6.01 17.40 22.81
C SER A 582 -4.70 18.14 23.05
N ASP A 583 -3.76 17.52 23.76
CA ASP A 583 -2.48 18.17 24.09
C ASP A 583 -1.57 18.30 22.86
N VAL A 584 -1.59 17.28 21.99
CA VAL A 584 -0.86 17.31 20.71
C VAL A 584 -1.45 18.34 19.77
N GLU A 585 -2.79 18.44 19.71
CA GLU A 585 -3.50 19.42 18.89
C GLU A 585 -3.17 20.85 19.31
N LEU A 586 -3.13 21.12 20.62
CA LEU A 586 -2.76 22.43 21.15
C LEU A 586 -1.34 22.83 20.75
N PHE A 587 -0.39 21.89 20.82
CA PHE A 587 1.03 22.14 20.52
C PHE A 587 1.32 22.20 19.03
N MET A 588 0.65 21.36 18.23
CA MET A 588 0.86 21.19 16.78
C MET A 588 -0.16 21.96 15.92
N GLY A 589 -0.93 22.90 16.50
CA GLY A 589 -1.98 23.65 15.83
C GLY A 589 -1.64 24.19 14.44
N PRO A 590 -0.45 24.82 14.22
CA PRO A 590 -0.05 25.31 12.90
C PRO A 590 0.05 24.21 11.82
N LEU A 591 0.44 22.97 12.21
CA LEU A 591 0.55 21.85 11.27
C LEU A 591 -0.83 21.34 10.82
N TYR A 592 -1.84 21.43 11.69
CA TYR A 592 -3.23 21.09 11.30
C TYR A 592 -3.81 22.11 10.32
N THR A 593 -3.43 23.39 10.43
CA THR A 593 -3.79 24.41 9.42
C THR A 593 -3.19 24.06 8.05
N LEU A 594 -1.95 23.56 8.02
CA LEU A 594 -1.33 23.09 6.77
C LEU A 594 -2.09 21.90 6.16
N ARG A 595 -2.60 20.96 6.97
CA ARG A 595 -3.48 19.88 6.52
C ARG A 595 -4.71 20.42 5.79
N GLU A 596 -5.36 21.43 6.34
CA GLU A 596 -6.51 22.06 5.70
C GLU A 596 -6.16 22.71 4.37
N VAL A 597 -5.01 23.38 4.29
CA VAL A 597 -4.51 23.97 3.03
C VAL A 597 -4.28 22.89 1.99
N CYS A 598 -3.58 21.81 2.30
CA CYS A 598 -3.36 20.69 1.38
C CYS A 598 -4.69 20.07 0.91
N THR A 599 -5.64 19.90 1.84
CA THR A 599 -6.97 19.38 1.51
C THR A 599 -7.73 20.33 0.58
N LYS A 600 -7.69 21.64 0.83
CA LYS A 600 -8.29 22.66 -0.04
C LYS A 600 -7.67 22.66 -1.43
N ILE A 601 -6.35 22.51 -1.55
CA ILE A 601 -5.66 22.40 -2.85
C ILE A 601 -6.20 21.19 -3.63
N CYS A 602 -6.24 20.00 -3.02
CA CYS A 602 -6.77 18.80 -3.69
C CYS A 602 -8.23 18.96 -4.11
N TRP A 603 -9.08 19.55 -3.28
CA TRP A 603 -10.47 19.83 -3.65
C TRP A 603 -10.59 20.91 -4.73
N SER A 604 -9.70 21.91 -4.76
CA SER A 604 -9.66 22.90 -5.85
C SER A 604 -9.33 22.25 -7.18
N ILE A 605 -8.36 21.33 -7.21
CA ILE A 605 -8.03 20.51 -8.39
C ILE A 605 -9.28 19.72 -8.83
N ALA A 606 -9.99 19.09 -7.90
CA ALA A 606 -11.20 18.33 -8.20
C ALA A 606 -12.32 19.23 -8.76
N HIS A 607 -12.49 20.44 -8.27
CA HIS A 607 -13.46 21.41 -8.80
C HIS A 607 -13.10 21.91 -10.20
N VAL A 608 -11.81 22.17 -10.45
CA VAL A 608 -11.34 22.55 -11.80
C VAL A 608 -11.61 21.41 -12.79
N PHE A 609 -11.30 20.17 -12.42
CA PHE A 609 -11.58 19.01 -13.24
C PHE A 609 -13.07 18.85 -13.52
N GLN A 610 -13.93 19.03 -12.52
CA GLN A 610 -15.39 18.98 -12.68
C GLN A 610 -15.90 20.08 -13.62
N LYS A 611 -15.34 21.30 -13.55
CA LYS A 611 -15.69 22.38 -14.48
C LYS A 611 -15.27 22.09 -15.91
N LEU A 612 -14.08 21.53 -16.10
CA LEU A 612 -13.58 21.14 -17.43
C LEU A 612 -14.45 20.04 -18.06
N THR A 613 -14.83 19.02 -17.28
CA THR A 613 -15.73 17.96 -17.76
C THR A 613 -17.15 18.48 -18.00
N GLY A 614 -17.63 19.42 -17.20
CA GLY A 614 -18.91 20.09 -17.41
C GLY A 614 -18.94 20.97 -18.66
N VAL A 615 -17.83 21.61 -19.03
CA VAL A 615 -17.69 22.35 -20.29
C VAL A 615 -17.72 21.42 -21.50
N THR A 616 -17.09 20.25 -21.38
CA THR A 616 -17.12 19.24 -22.46
C THR A 616 -18.48 18.58 -22.64
N GLN A 617 -19.33 18.52 -21.61
CA GLN A 617 -20.72 18.07 -21.72
C GLN A 617 -21.62 19.04 -22.52
N GLY A 618 -21.24 20.31 -22.63
CA GLY A 618 -21.93 21.32 -23.44
C GLY A 618 -21.51 21.37 -24.92
N VAL A 619 -20.42 20.73 -25.27
CA VAL A 619 -19.93 20.55 -26.64
C VAL A 619 -20.27 19.11 -27.01
N GLU A 620 -21.37 18.90 -27.78
CA GLU A 620 -21.61 17.57 -28.36
C GLU A 620 -20.33 17.12 -29.08
N PRO A 621 -19.65 16.06 -28.63
CA PRO A 621 -18.43 15.65 -29.28
C PRO A 621 -18.78 15.12 -30.67
N LEU A 622 -18.21 15.72 -31.69
CA LEU A 622 -18.28 15.18 -33.05
C LEU A 622 -17.96 13.66 -33.15
N PRO A 623 -17.05 13.11 -32.29
CA PRO A 623 -16.86 11.66 -32.19
C PRO A 623 -18.08 10.87 -31.73
N ASP A 624 -18.92 11.41 -30.82
CA ASP A 624 -20.10 10.68 -30.33
C ASP A 624 -21.13 10.45 -31.44
N ARG A 625 -21.30 11.39 -32.36
CA ARG A 625 -22.14 11.20 -33.57
C ARG A 625 -21.62 10.08 -34.48
N PHE A 626 -20.31 9.90 -34.61
CA PHE A 626 -19.73 8.90 -35.52
C PHE A 626 -19.40 7.57 -34.84
N LEU A 627 -19.07 7.55 -33.56
CA LEU A 627 -18.64 6.36 -32.84
C LEU A 627 -19.72 5.77 -31.91
N VAL A 628 -20.73 6.57 -31.55
CA VAL A 628 -21.81 6.13 -30.64
C VAL A 628 -23.16 6.10 -31.37
N ASP A 629 -23.53 7.17 -32.06
CA ASP A 629 -24.87 7.28 -32.70
C ASP A 629 -25.00 6.41 -33.96
N ALA A 630 -23.96 6.30 -34.77
CA ALA A 630 -23.99 5.45 -35.98
C ALA A 630 -23.95 3.94 -35.68
N PRO A 631 -23.22 3.42 -34.65
CA PRO A 631 -23.36 2.06 -34.17
C PRO A 631 -24.64 1.83 -33.35
N SER A 632 -25.19 2.87 -32.65
CA SER A 632 -26.36 2.70 -31.79
C SER A 632 -27.64 2.42 -32.59
N GLU A 633 -27.82 3.00 -33.78
CA GLU A 633 -28.93 2.61 -34.68
C GLU A 633 -28.87 1.14 -35.13
N GLY A 634 -27.65 0.58 -35.19
CA GLY A 634 -27.42 -0.85 -35.42
C GLY A 634 -27.60 -1.70 -34.15
N ALA A 635 -27.17 -1.16 -33.02
CA ALA A 635 -27.25 -1.81 -31.71
C ALA A 635 -28.64 -1.74 -31.09
N ASP A 636 -29.47 -0.72 -31.40
CA ASP A 636 -30.86 -0.62 -30.93
C ASP A 636 -31.74 -1.79 -31.40
N LYS A 637 -31.41 -2.38 -32.55
CA LYS A 637 -32.04 -3.64 -33.00
C LYS A 637 -31.55 -4.86 -32.20
N LEU A 638 -30.34 -4.85 -31.65
CA LEU A 638 -29.81 -5.87 -30.75
C LEU A 638 -30.14 -5.56 -29.26
N ALA A 639 -30.33 -4.28 -28.91
CA ALA A 639 -30.71 -3.82 -27.59
C ALA A 639 -32.13 -4.23 -27.19
N GLY A 640 -33.03 -4.48 -28.14
CA GLY A 640 -34.34 -5.07 -27.86
C GLY A 640 -34.27 -6.47 -27.24
N LEU A 641 -33.13 -7.16 -27.37
CA LEU A 641 -32.84 -8.41 -26.66
C LEU A 641 -32.07 -8.14 -25.32
N ALA A 642 -31.29 -7.06 -25.25
CA ALA A 642 -30.53 -6.68 -24.09
C ALA A 642 -31.34 -5.86 -23.06
N SER A 643 -32.46 -5.23 -23.46
CA SER A 643 -33.33 -4.42 -22.58
C SER A 643 -33.99 -5.22 -21.44
N LYS A 644 -33.98 -6.55 -21.51
CA LYS A 644 -34.37 -7.43 -20.40
C LYS A 644 -33.27 -7.55 -19.30
N ILE A 645 -32.09 -6.99 -19.53
CA ILE A 645 -30.91 -7.01 -18.63
C ILE A 645 -30.65 -5.61 -18.06
N GLU A 646 -31.35 -4.58 -18.57
CA GLU A 646 -31.20 -3.19 -18.13
C GLU A 646 -31.93 -2.90 -16.81
N GLY A 647 -31.17 -2.88 -15.75
CA GLY A 647 -31.52 -2.10 -14.56
C GLY A 647 -30.60 -0.88 -14.51
N GLY A 648 -30.98 0.20 -15.15
CA GLY A 648 -30.46 1.58 -15.21
C GLY A 648 -29.30 2.07 -14.32
N ASN A 649 -28.28 1.27 -14.12
CA ASN A 649 -27.19 1.57 -13.20
C ASN A 649 -25.87 1.75 -13.98
N TYR A 650 -25.32 2.96 -13.97
CA TYR A 650 -24.04 3.33 -14.61
C TYR A 650 -22.90 2.35 -14.36
N SER A 651 -22.88 1.71 -13.18
CA SER A 651 -21.91 0.68 -12.82
C SER A 651 -21.92 -0.54 -13.74
N VAL A 652 -23.05 -0.86 -14.38
CA VAL A 652 -23.20 -1.99 -15.28
C VAL A 652 -22.53 -1.70 -16.63
N TYR A 653 -22.64 -0.48 -17.15
CA TYR A 653 -22.01 -0.10 -18.41
C TYR A 653 -20.48 -0.13 -18.34
N ILE A 654 -19.93 0.29 -17.23
CA ILE A 654 -18.48 0.28 -17.01
C ILE A 654 -17.99 -1.15 -16.76
N CYS A 655 -18.79 -2.02 -16.11
CA CYS A 655 -18.52 -3.46 -16.06
C CYS A 655 -18.41 -4.07 -17.47
N TYR A 656 -19.22 -3.64 -18.44
CA TYR A 656 -19.10 -4.12 -19.81
C TYR A 656 -17.84 -3.64 -20.52
N ILE A 657 -17.41 -2.39 -20.29
CA ILE A 657 -16.16 -1.85 -20.85
C ILE A 657 -14.96 -2.59 -20.25
N VAL A 658 -14.95 -2.79 -18.94
CA VAL A 658 -13.86 -3.52 -18.26
C VAL A 658 -13.89 -5.01 -18.65
N ALA A 659 -15.06 -5.64 -18.75
CA ALA A 659 -15.18 -7.01 -19.23
C ALA A 659 -14.71 -7.17 -20.68
N ALA A 660 -15.03 -6.22 -21.57
CA ALA A 660 -14.52 -6.21 -22.94
C ALA A 660 -13.00 -6.07 -22.96
N LEU A 661 -12.43 -5.22 -22.11
CA LEU A 661 -10.98 -5.04 -21.99
C LEU A 661 -10.29 -6.31 -21.45
N VAL A 662 -10.91 -6.98 -20.47
CA VAL A 662 -10.45 -8.26 -19.94
C VAL A 662 -10.55 -9.39 -20.97
N VAL A 663 -11.64 -9.44 -21.73
CA VAL A 663 -11.82 -10.41 -22.84
C VAL A 663 -10.77 -10.15 -23.93
N PHE A 664 -10.50 -8.89 -24.28
CA PHE A 664 -9.42 -8.53 -25.19
C PHE A 664 -8.05 -8.97 -24.68
N LEU A 665 -7.77 -8.79 -23.39
CA LEU A 665 -6.52 -9.26 -22.76
C LEU A 665 -6.41 -10.79 -22.74
N VAL A 666 -7.51 -11.50 -22.45
CA VAL A 666 -7.54 -12.97 -22.46
C VAL A 666 -7.40 -13.52 -23.89
N LEU A 667 -8.09 -12.94 -24.86
CA LEU A 667 -7.92 -13.30 -26.27
C LEU A 667 -6.48 -12.99 -26.73
N ALA A 668 -5.89 -11.93 -26.22
CA ALA A 668 -4.50 -11.57 -26.42
C ALA A 668 -3.52 -12.65 -25.95
N VAL A 669 -3.77 -13.20 -24.78
CA VAL A 669 -2.94 -14.25 -24.16
C VAL A 669 -3.19 -15.63 -24.79
N VAL A 670 -4.41 -15.90 -25.28
CA VAL A 670 -4.79 -17.21 -25.88
C VAL A 670 -4.38 -17.31 -27.36
N MET A 671 -4.19 -16.18 -28.04
CA MET A 671 -3.78 -16.14 -29.46
C MET A 671 -2.25 -16.10 -29.66
N VAL A 672 -1.49 -16.09 -28.58
CA VAL A 672 -0.03 -16.26 -28.51
C VAL A 672 0.31 -17.69 -28.08
#